data_3bb31e5521e7303d40fe534bc2cca781
#
_entry.id   3bb31e5521e7303d40fe534bc2cca781
#
_cell.length_a   1.000
_cell.length_b   1.000
_cell.length_c   1.000
_cell.angle_alpha   90.00
_cell.angle_beta   90.00
_cell.angle_gamma   90.00
#
_symmetry.space_group_name_H-M   'P 1'
#
loop_
_entity.id
_entity.type
_entity.pdbx_description
1 polymer ?
#
loop_
_entity_poly.entity_id
_entity_poly.type
_entity_poly.pdbx_seq_one_letter_code
_entity_poly.pdbx_strand_id
1 'polypeptide(L)'
;MTEITAPKSPVTTAEFADGIREQLKYSQGVTVEQATPADVYVASSLVVRHYLQDAWFKTQQDMVNGNTKAVGYLSAEFLMGKQLRNALLNAGMIDQFNEAVKDLGFEPQDVIDVEHEPGLGNGGLGRLAACFIDSLASLGVPAFGYGIQYKYGIFEQAFDKDGKQIEKPDYWLTNEEPWGHIDYNRSQKVSFGGEVVEENGKKVWKPAWSVRAVPVDYMVPGYASGRVNTLRLWSAKSYDEFDLLTFNKSEYLDAVKPQVKAENISKILYPEDSTPQGKALRLEQQYFFVAASLHDAIRVFYPGQSKPDLTTFPSKITFQLNDTPPVIGIPELMRILIDEYGYDWDTAWSITTKTFNYTCHTLLPEALEVWPAKLISELLPRHMEIINEINEHFLAELKTKTRDKAKIERMRIVTDEENPKVRMAYLATAGGSHVNGVAELHSELLKDVTLRDFSDLYGDKFTNVTNGVTPRRFIRLANPRLSALITEGLGTDKWLSDLELLKGLEPLAKDDEFVKKFAAVKQANKEDFTAYAKREYGFDLDPNTMFNTMVKRLHEYKRQSLKILALIAKYADIKSGRVSADDVLPRTVIFGAKSAPGYYLAKMTIQLINNVARVVNNDPDVKGKLHVFFPWNYNVRLAQHLIPATDLDEQISQAGKEASGTDNMKFALNGALTVGTLDGANVEIRERVGAENFFLFGMTVDEVDKLYEDGYSPAKYYEADPRLKAAIDMVSDGTFSNGDRNTYAPLVADWLTKDWFMTLADFTAYSSIQSEIEALYRDPLEWNRKAVLNVANSGYFSSDRSIQDYLDNIWHTSPLA
;
A
#
# COMPACT_ATOMS: atom_id res chain seq x y z
N MET A 1 0.86 31.29 -3.44
CA MET A 1 0.88 30.02 -4.19
C MET A 1 1.10 30.36 -5.65
N THR A 2 2.18 29.85 -6.25
CA THR A 2 2.43 29.98 -7.70
C THR A 2 1.28 29.29 -8.44
N GLU A 3 0.72 29.92 -9.46
CA GLU A 3 -0.30 29.30 -10.30
C GLU A 3 0.29 28.03 -10.94
N ILE A 4 -0.20 26.87 -10.54
CA ILE A 4 0.20 25.59 -11.13
C ILE A 4 -0.65 25.45 -12.41
N THR A 5 0.00 25.64 -13.55
CA THR A 5 -0.56 25.31 -14.87
C THR A 5 -0.18 23.90 -15.26
N ALA A 6 -0.96 23.25 -16.15
CA ALA A 6 -0.59 21.95 -16.70
C ALA A 6 0.88 21.91 -17.14
N PRO A 7 1.62 20.80 -16.92
CA PRO A 7 3.02 20.73 -17.29
C PRO A 7 3.17 20.91 -18.81
N LYS A 8 4.11 21.80 -19.18
CA LYS A 8 4.49 21.94 -20.60
C LYS A 8 5.49 20.86 -20.97
N SER A 9 5.29 20.23 -22.11
CA SER A 9 6.25 19.25 -22.62
C SER A 9 7.63 19.87 -22.83
N PRO A 10 8.70 19.24 -22.34
CA PRO A 10 10.06 19.69 -22.62
C PRO A 10 10.54 19.32 -24.04
N VAL A 11 9.71 18.62 -24.83
CA VAL A 11 10.07 17.99 -26.10
C VAL A 11 8.93 18.12 -27.10
N THR A 12 9.27 18.27 -28.39
CA THR A 12 8.30 18.18 -29.50
C THR A 12 8.05 16.72 -29.90
N THR A 13 6.94 16.46 -30.62
CA THR A 13 6.64 15.11 -31.15
C THR A 13 7.78 14.57 -32.03
N ALA A 14 8.37 15.42 -32.90
CA ALA A 14 9.48 15.01 -33.77
C ALA A 14 10.72 14.62 -32.96
N GLU A 15 11.10 15.41 -31.97
CA GLU A 15 12.23 15.11 -31.10
C GLU A 15 11.99 13.84 -30.30
N PHE A 16 10.75 13.60 -29.83
CA PHE A 16 10.41 12.36 -29.12
C PHE A 16 10.53 11.14 -30.05
N ALA A 17 10.01 11.23 -31.29
CA ALA A 17 10.13 10.18 -32.27
C ALA A 17 11.59 9.89 -32.68
N ASP A 18 12.40 10.94 -32.86
CA ASP A 18 13.83 10.78 -33.15
C ASP A 18 14.57 10.12 -31.97
N GLY A 19 14.25 10.53 -30.74
CA GLY A 19 14.75 9.88 -29.52
C GLY A 19 14.41 8.40 -29.49
N ILE A 20 13.19 7.98 -29.82
CA ILE A 20 12.83 6.56 -29.91
C ILE A 20 13.71 5.85 -30.95
N ARG A 21 13.87 6.43 -32.16
CA ARG A 21 14.72 5.84 -33.22
C ARG A 21 16.17 5.66 -32.76
N GLU A 22 16.71 6.65 -32.08
CA GLU A 22 18.07 6.58 -31.51
C GLU A 22 18.20 5.48 -30.46
N GLN A 23 17.25 5.39 -29.54
CA GLN A 23 17.27 4.35 -28.49
C GLN A 23 17.09 2.94 -29.07
N LEU A 24 16.18 2.76 -30.06
CA LEU A 24 16.06 1.49 -30.77
C LEU A 24 17.38 1.08 -31.41
N LYS A 25 18.01 2.01 -32.15
CA LYS A 25 19.25 1.73 -32.88
C LYS A 25 20.46 1.53 -31.97
N TYR A 26 20.70 2.43 -31.02
CA TYR A 26 21.96 2.46 -30.29
C TYR A 26 21.91 1.74 -28.95
N SER A 27 20.75 1.64 -28.34
CA SER A 27 20.60 0.93 -27.04
C SER A 27 20.13 -0.51 -27.22
N GLN A 28 19.28 -0.79 -28.21
CA GLN A 28 18.70 -2.12 -28.40
C GLN A 28 19.18 -2.84 -29.68
N GLY A 29 19.80 -2.12 -30.64
CA GLY A 29 20.37 -2.72 -31.84
C GLY A 29 19.33 -3.17 -32.88
N VAL A 30 18.13 -2.56 -32.88
CA VAL A 30 17.04 -2.85 -33.82
C VAL A 30 16.66 -1.61 -34.63
N THR A 31 16.12 -1.82 -35.83
CA THR A 31 15.50 -0.73 -36.59
C THR A 31 14.02 -0.62 -36.27
N VAL A 32 13.36 0.49 -36.68
CA VAL A 32 11.92 0.67 -36.46
C VAL A 32 11.09 -0.45 -37.10
N GLU A 33 11.51 -0.91 -38.28
CA GLU A 33 10.82 -1.99 -39.03
C GLU A 33 10.96 -3.36 -38.36
N GLN A 34 11.97 -3.55 -37.51
CA GLN A 34 12.23 -4.77 -36.77
C GLN A 34 11.67 -4.72 -35.36
N ALA A 35 11.36 -3.53 -34.87
CA ALA A 35 10.97 -3.31 -33.49
C ALA A 35 9.62 -3.94 -33.16
N THR A 36 9.51 -4.47 -31.96
CA THR A 36 8.27 -4.91 -31.31
C THR A 36 7.70 -3.79 -30.42
N PRO A 37 6.44 -3.88 -29.98
CA PRO A 37 5.93 -2.96 -28.95
C PRO A 37 6.79 -2.92 -27.67
N ALA A 38 7.45 -4.03 -27.31
CA ALA A 38 8.35 -4.09 -26.17
C ALA A 38 9.62 -3.25 -26.39
N ASP A 39 10.21 -3.32 -27.60
CA ASP A 39 11.38 -2.50 -27.95
C ASP A 39 11.01 -1.00 -27.90
N VAL A 40 9.83 -0.65 -28.43
CA VAL A 40 9.35 0.74 -28.42
C VAL A 40 9.05 1.21 -27.00
N TYR A 41 8.54 0.35 -26.13
CA TYR A 41 8.35 0.66 -24.71
C TYR A 41 9.68 1.00 -24.03
N VAL A 42 10.70 0.16 -24.19
CA VAL A 42 12.03 0.39 -23.60
C VAL A 42 12.62 1.69 -24.17
N ALA A 43 12.60 1.89 -25.48
CA ALA A 43 13.09 3.09 -26.12
C ALA A 43 12.38 4.35 -25.62
N SER A 44 11.04 4.34 -25.53
CA SER A 44 10.23 5.45 -25.03
C SER A 44 10.54 5.77 -23.58
N SER A 45 10.71 4.75 -22.74
CA SER A 45 11.07 4.91 -21.33
C SER A 45 12.45 5.55 -21.16
N LEU A 46 13.42 5.16 -21.99
CA LEU A 46 14.77 5.77 -21.99
C LEU A 46 14.72 7.23 -22.46
N VAL A 47 13.88 7.56 -23.45
CA VAL A 47 13.65 8.95 -23.87
C VAL A 47 13.08 9.79 -22.73
N VAL A 48 12.03 9.29 -22.05
CA VAL A 48 11.45 9.99 -20.88
C VAL A 48 12.52 10.20 -19.80
N ARG A 49 13.29 9.18 -19.47
CA ARG A 49 14.40 9.30 -18.50
C ARG A 49 15.42 10.35 -18.90
N HIS A 50 15.76 10.42 -20.19
CA HIS A 50 16.68 11.44 -20.70
C HIS A 50 16.19 12.86 -20.38
N TYR A 51 14.92 13.15 -20.67
CA TYR A 51 14.35 14.49 -20.41
C TYR A 51 14.11 14.78 -18.92
N LEU A 52 14.03 13.77 -18.06
CA LEU A 52 13.92 13.94 -16.62
C LEU A 52 15.28 14.17 -15.94
N GLN A 53 16.39 13.86 -16.60
CA GLN A 53 17.73 13.79 -16.01
C GLN A 53 18.21 15.14 -15.44
N ASP A 54 18.04 16.20 -16.18
CA ASP A 54 18.47 17.53 -15.74
C ASP A 54 17.68 18.02 -14.53
N ALA A 55 16.37 17.80 -14.53
CA ALA A 55 15.51 18.14 -13.40
C ALA A 55 15.86 17.29 -12.16
N TRP A 56 16.23 16.02 -12.36
CA TRP A 56 16.68 15.14 -11.30
C TRP A 56 17.99 15.61 -10.67
N PHE A 57 19.00 15.93 -11.47
CA PHE A 57 20.26 16.49 -10.97
C PHE A 57 20.06 17.82 -10.27
N LYS A 58 19.24 18.71 -10.85
CA LYS A 58 18.93 19.98 -10.23
C LYS A 58 18.26 19.80 -8.87
N THR A 59 17.28 18.89 -8.77
CA THR A 59 16.59 18.61 -7.50
C THR A 59 17.56 18.10 -6.44
N GLN A 60 18.49 17.20 -6.81
CA GLN A 60 19.52 16.71 -5.89
C GLN A 60 20.48 17.82 -5.44
N GLN A 61 20.93 18.68 -6.35
CA GLN A 61 21.79 19.81 -6.01
C GLN A 61 21.09 20.82 -5.08
N ASP A 62 19.86 21.18 -5.41
CA ASP A 62 19.07 22.12 -4.61
C ASP A 62 18.81 21.55 -3.20
N MET A 63 18.58 20.25 -3.08
CA MET A 63 18.39 19.55 -1.80
C MET A 63 19.66 19.59 -0.91
N VAL A 64 20.84 19.34 -1.50
CA VAL A 64 22.11 19.33 -0.74
C VAL A 64 22.57 20.75 -0.37
N ASN A 65 22.41 21.69 -1.29
CA ASN A 65 22.90 23.08 -1.16
C ASN A 65 21.88 24.01 -0.51
N GLY A 66 20.60 23.62 -0.50
CA GLY A 66 19.51 24.41 0.05
C GLY A 66 19.45 24.39 1.57
N ASN A 67 18.66 25.31 2.13
CA ASN A 67 18.36 25.35 3.56
C ASN A 67 17.08 24.57 3.93
N THR A 68 16.48 23.89 2.96
CA THR A 68 15.25 23.12 3.14
C THR A 68 15.60 21.71 3.61
N LYS A 69 14.99 21.29 4.69
CA LYS A 69 15.14 19.93 5.23
C LYS A 69 14.46 18.92 4.30
N ALA A 70 15.19 17.88 3.90
CA ALA A 70 14.65 16.80 3.07
C ALA A 70 13.83 15.79 3.90
N VAL A 71 13.02 15.01 3.20
CA VAL A 71 12.25 13.90 3.78
C VAL A 71 12.82 12.57 3.29
N GLY A 72 13.19 11.68 4.21
CA GLY A 72 13.51 10.29 3.95
C GLY A 72 12.28 9.42 4.30
N TYR A 73 11.58 8.91 3.30
CA TYR A 73 10.42 8.06 3.52
C TYR A 73 10.83 6.59 3.51
N LEU A 74 10.96 5.99 4.70
CA LEU A 74 11.39 4.60 4.88
C LEU A 74 10.20 3.67 4.84
N SER A 75 10.12 2.81 3.83
CA SER A 75 9.02 1.85 3.69
C SER A 75 9.52 0.50 3.16
N ALA A 76 9.00 -0.58 3.75
CA ALA A 76 9.24 -1.93 3.24
C ALA A 76 8.55 -2.19 1.88
N GLU A 77 7.55 -1.38 1.54
CA GLU A 77 6.72 -1.52 0.34
C GLU A 77 6.61 -0.21 -0.43
N PHE A 78 6.66 -0.32 -1.77
CA PHE A 78 6.32 0.76 -2.70
C PHE A 78 5.52 0.19 -3.87
N LEU A 79 4.20 0.22 -3.78
CA LEU A 79 3.30 -0.30 -4.83
C LEU A 79 3.10 0.76 -5.93
N MET A 80 4.11 0.91 -6.79
CA MET A 80 4.20 1.99 -7.77
C MET A 80 3.19 1.91 -8.90
N GLY A 81 2.85 0.71 -9.36
CA GLY A 81 2.15 0.53 -10.63
C GLY A 81 3.05 0.79 -11.83
N LYS A 82 2.51 0.75 -13.03
CA LYS A 82 3.24 1.06 -14.28
C LYS A 82 3.78 2.48 -14.26
N GLN A 83 5.03 2.66 -14.72
CA GLN A 83 5.76 3.91 -14.56
C GLN A 83 5.67 4.82 -15.79
N LEU A 84 5.72 4.27 -17.02
CA LEU A 84 5.79 5.05 -18.24
C LEU A 84 4.66 6.10 -18.33
N ARG A 85 3.43 5.66 -18.21
CA ARG A 85 2.28 6.56 -18.38
C ARG A 85 2.18 7.62 -17.30
N ASN A 86 2.58 7.27 -16.06
CA ASN A 86 2.62 8.24 -14.96
C ASN A 86 3.73 9.27 -15.14
N ALA A 87 4.92 8.85 -15.58
CA ALA A 87 6.03 9.75 -15.87
C ALA A 87 5.68 10.69 -17.02
N LEU A 88 5.08 10.18 -18.10
CA LEU A 88 4.60 10.99 -19.23
C LEU A 88 3.58 12.05 -18.78
N LEU A 89 2.63 11.69 -17.91
CA LEU A 89 1.65 12.63 -17.38
C LEU A 89 2.33 13.75 -16.57
N ASN A 90 3.14 13.36 -15.61
CA ASN A 90 3.74 14.31 -14.68
C ASN A 90 4.75 15.23 -15.37
N ALA A 91 5.40 14.76 -16.41
CA ALA A 91 6.33 15.56 -17.24
C ALA A 91 5.66 16.28 -18.43
N GLY A 92 4.34 16.09 -18.64
CA GLY A 92 3.60 16.77 -19.71
C GLY A 92 3.89 16.23 -21.13
N MET A 93 4.32 14.97 -21.26
CA MET A 93 4.76 14.38 -22.54
C MET A 93 3.78 13.36 -23.14
N ILE A 94 2.54 13.23 -22.62
CA ILE A 94 1.59 12.21 -23.08
C ILE A 94 1.25 12.37 -24.58
N ASP A 95 0.95 13.60 -25.02
CA ASP A 95 0.53 13.84 -26.40
C ASP A 95 1.67 13.59 -27.36
N GLN A 96 2.90 14.06 -27.04
CA GLN A 96 4.10 13.82 -27.84
C GLN A 96 4.42 12.34 -27.96
N PHE A 97 4.30 11.57 -26.87
CA PHE A 97 4.46 10.12 -26.90
C PHE A 97 3.43 9.47 -27.81
N ASN A 98 2.13 9.79 -27.64
CA ASN A 98 1.06 9.17 -28.43
C ASN A 98 1.21 9.44 -29.93
N GLU A 99 1.54 10.68 -30.31
CA GLU A 99 1.76 11.06 -31.71
C GLU A 99 3.04 10.41 -32.26
N ALA A 100 4.15 10.48 -31.54
CA ALA A 100 5.43 9.90 -31.98
C ALA A 100 5.35 8.39 -32.19
N VAL A 101 4.69 7.66 -31.30
CA VAL A 101 4.51 6.21 -31.40
C VAL A 101 3.64 5.84 -32.62
N LYS A 102 2.57 6.61 -32.88
CA LYS A 102 1.75 6.44 -34.11
C LYS A 102 2.51 6.72 -35.40
N ASP A 103 3.34 7.78 -35.39
CA ASP A 103 4.20 8.12 -36.54
C ASP A 103 5.23 7.03 -36.83
N LEU A 104 5.60 6.23 -35.84
CA LEU A 104 6.47 5.07 -36.00
C LEU A 104 5.71 3.79 -36.41
N GLY A 105 4.38 3.84 -36.53
CA GLY A 105 3.53 2.73 -36.97
C GLY A 105 3.06 1.80 -35.86
N PHE A 106 3.08 2.24 -34.58
CA PHE A 106 2.63 1.46 -33.43
C PHE A 106 1.40 2.09 -32.77
N GLU A 107 0.59 1.26 -32.12
CA GLU A 107 -0.49 1.74 -31.26
C GLU A 107 0.05 2.05 -29.85
N PRO A 108 -0.14 3.28 -29.33
CA PRO A 108 0.38 3.67 -28.01
C PRO A 108 -0.07 2.75 -26.89
N GLN A 109 -1.31 2.23 -26.94
CA GLN A 109 -1.82 1.33 -25.91
C GLN A 109 -1.07 0.00 -25.90
N ASP A 110 -0.72 -0.55 -27.05
CA ASP A 110 0.04 -1.81 -27.15
C ASP A 110 1.44 -1.63 -26.53
N VAL A 111 2.07 -0.47 -26.73
CA VAL A 111 3.37 -0.13 -26.15
C VAL A 111 3.26 0.01 -24.62
N ILE A 112 2.20 0.63 -24.11
CA ILE A 112 1.97 0.79 -22.65
C ILE A 112 1.66 -0.56 -21.99
N ASP A 113 0.96 -1.45 -22.70
CA ASP A 113 0.47 -2.71 -22.13
C ASP A 113 1.60 -3.73 -21.88
N VAL A 114 2.72 -3.64 -22.60
CA VAL A 114 3.87 -4.54 -22.38
C VAL A 114 4.63 -4.27 -21.08
N GLU A 115 4.47 -3.10 -20.46
CA GLU A 115 5.13 -2.79 -19.18
C GLU A 115 4.67 -3.72 -18.07
N HIS A 116 5.61 -4.39 -17.40
CA HIS A 116 5.34 -5.15 -16.19
C HIS A 116 5.25 -4.20 -14.99
N GLU A 117 4.22 -4.40 -14.18
CA GLU A 117 4.05 -3.64 -12.93
C GLU A 117 5.00 -4.18 -11.86
N PRO A 118 5.80 -3.32 -11.20
CA PRO A 118 6.68 -3.77 -10.12
C PRO A 118 5.89 -4.32 -8.92
N GLY A 119 6.10 -5.58 -8.58
CA GLY A 119 5.49 -6.26 -7.43
C GLY A 119 6.08 -5.87 -6.08
N LEU A 120 6.43 -4.60 -5.89
CA LEU A 120 7.15 -4.08 -4.72
C LEU A 120 6.25 -3.67 -3.56
N GLY A 121 4.99 -4.06 -3.57
CA GLY A 121 4.03 -3.80 -2.52
C GLY A 121 2.86 -4.78 -2.55
N ASN A 122 2.14 -4.87 -1.45
CA ASN A 122 1.02 -5.78 -1.30
C ASN A 122 -0.34 -5.08 -1.35
N GLY A 123 -0.48 -3.96 -0.63
CA GLY A 123 -1.78 -3.33 -0.44
C GLY A 123 -1.69 -1.85 -0.07
N GLY A 124 -2.52 -1.43 0.90
CA GLY A 124 -2.68 -0.03 1.28
C GLY A 124 -1.40 0.66 1.72
N LEU A 125 -0.56 0.00 2.52
CA LEU A 125 0.70 0.55 3.02
C LEU A 125 1.66 0.91 1.88
N GLY A 126 1.89 -0.02 0.95
CA GLY A 126 2.78 0.19 -0.19
C GLY A 126 2.21 1.18 -1.21
N ARG A 127 0.88 1.19 -1.40
CA ARG A 127 0.26 2.18 -2.29
C ARG A 127 0.26 3.58 -1.69
N LEU A 128 0.09 3.72 -0.38
CA LEU A 128 0.22 5.00 0.31
C LEU A 128 1.64 5.58 0.12
N ALA A 129 2.67 4.78 0.34
CA ALA A 129 4.06 5.18 0.10
C ALA A 129 4.26 5.69 -1.34
N ALA A 130 3.71 4.99 -2.34
CA ALA A 130 3.78 5.40 -3.74
C ALA A 130 3.00 6.70 -4.03
N CYS A 131 1.83 6.91 -3.42
CA CYS A 131 1.10 8.17 -3.52
C CYS A 131 1.87 9.32 -2.86
N PHE A 132 2.50 9.07 -1.73
CA PHE A 132 3.23 10.10 -0.99
C PHE A 132 4.49 10.56 -1.72
N ILE A 133 5.26 9.65 -2.33
CA ILE A 133 6.43 10.10 -3.12
C ILE A 133 6.03 10.85 -4.40
N ASP A 134 4.89 10.52 -5.02
CA ASP A 134 4.30 11.30 -6.12
C ASP A 134 3.92 12.72 -5.65
N SER A 135 3.25 12.82 -4.50
CA SER A 135 2.82 14.09 -3.92
C SER A 135 3.99 14.93 -3.43
N LEU A 136 5.02 14.32 -2.79
CA LEU A 136 6.25 15.04 -2.40
C LEU A 136 6.92 15.68 -3.61
N ALA A 137 7.05 14.94 -4.72
CA ALA A 137 7.62 15.49 -5.95
C ALA A 137 6.73 16.58 -6.56
N SER A 138 5.40 16.38 -6.58
CA SER A 138 4.43 17.32 -7.15
C SER A 138 4.33 18.62 -6.35
N LEU A 139 4.49 18.57 -5.04
CA LEU A 139 4.57 19.75 -4.17
C LEU A 139 5.98 20.39 -4.14
N GLY A 140 6.94 19.81 -4.84
CA GLY A 140 8.32 20.33 -4.87
C GLY A 140 9.11 20.08 -3.58
N VAL A 141 8.67 19.17 -2.72
CA VAL A 141 9.36 18.82 -1.47
C VAL A 141 10.54 17.89 -1.77
N PRO A 142 11.76 18.21 -1.33
CA PRO A 142 12.91 17.34 -1.56
C PRO A 142 12.77 16.04 -0.75
N ALA A 143 12.82 14.91 -1.43
CA ALA A 143 12.62 13.63 -0.74
C ALA A 143 13.37 12.47 -1.38
N PHE A 144 13.69 11.49 -0.52
CA PHE A 144 14.03 10.14 -0.92
C PHE A 144 12.97 9.15 -0.42
N GLY A 145 12.47 8.29 -1.31
CA GLY A 145 11.87 7.04 -0.89
C GLY A 145 12.99 6.00 -0.72
N TYR A 146 12.99 5.28 0.38
CA TYR A 146 13.96 4.21 0.65
C TYR A 146 13.25 2.89 0.92
N GLY A 147 13.68 1.83 0.23
CA GLY A 147 13.11 0.49 0.37
C GLY A 147 14.03 -0.60 -0.18
N ILE A 148 13.44 -1.74 -0.55
CA ILE A 148 14.15 -2.88 -1.12
C ILE A 148 13.66 -3.15 -2.54
N GLN A 149 14.57 -3.42 -3.47
CA GLN A 149 14.27 -3.94 -4.79
C GLN A 149 14.09 -5.46 -4.71
N TYR A 150 12.87 -5.92 -4.45
CA TYR A 150 12.59 -7.35 -4.38
C TYR A 150 12.60 -7.97 -5.78
N LYS A 151 13.50 -8.90 -6.02
CA LYS A 151 13.72 -9.54 -7.34
C LYS A 151 12.45 -10.21 -7.89
N TYR A 152 11.67 -10.82 -7.01
CA TYR A 152 10.43 -11.55 -7.36
C TYR A 152 9.18 -10.93 -6.73
N GLY A 153 9.30 -9.68 -6.26
CA GLY A 153 8.18 -8.96 -5.66
C GLY A 153 7.55 -9.68 -4.48
N ILE A 154 6.23 -9.51 -4.31
CA ILE A 154 5.47 -10.25 -3.32
C ILE A 154 5.16 -11.67 -3.82
N PHE A 155 4.43 -11.84 -4.85
CA PHE A 155 4.14 -12.99 -5.70
C PHE A 155 3.08 -12.64 -6.74
N GLU A 156 3.04 -13.36 -7.83
CA GLU A 156 1.92 -13.39 -8.76
C GLU A 156 0.90 -14.42 -8.27
N GLN A 157 -0.36 -14.00 -8.13
CA GLN A 157 -1.45 -14.90 -7.73
C GLN A 157 -2.05 -15.57 -8.96
N ALA A 158 -2.23 -16.88 -8.87
CA ALA A 158 -3.06 -17.67 -9.77
C ALA A 158 -4.06 -18.52 -8.97
N PHE A 159 -5.01 -19.13 -9.66
CA PHE A 159 -5.91 -20.13 -9.07
C PHE A 159 -5.68 -21.49 -9.73
N ASP A 160 -5.75 -22.55 -8.92
CA ASP A 160 -5.75 -23.92 -9.45
C ASP A 160 -7.16 -24.31 -9.95
N LYS A 161 -7.28 -25.55 -10.45
CA LYS A 161 -8.55 -26.10 -10.94
C LYS A 161 -9.66 -26.20 -9.86
N ASP A 162 -9.27 -26.21 -8.60
CA ASP A 162 -10.17 -26.30 -7.44
C ASP A 162 -10.47 -24.92 -6.83
N GLY A 163 -10.00 -23.84 -7.47
CA GLY A 163 -10.21 -22.46 -7.04
C GLY A 163 -9.28 -21.98 -5.91
N LYS A 164 -8.23 -22.76 -5.57
CA LYS A 164 -7.28 -22.39 -4.52
C LYS A 164 -6.25 -21.41 -5.04
N GLN A 165 -5.81 -20.48 -4.19
CA GLN A 165 -4.70 -19.61 -4.49
C GLN A 165 -3.39 -20.37 -4.62
N ILE A 166 -2.67 -20.07 -5.72
CA ILE A 166 -1.29 -20.49 -5.97
C ILE A 166 -0.43 -19.23 -6.04
N GLU A 167 0.72 -19.27 -5.39
CA GLU A 167 1.72 -18.21 -5.42
C GLU A 167 2.81 -18.58 -6.44
N LYS A 168 3.09 -17.64 -7.38
CA LYS A 168 4.18 -17.76 -8.36
C LYS A 168 5.16 -16.61 -8.18
N PRO A 169 6.44 -16.80 -8.51
CA PRO A 169 7.38 -15.67 -8.55
C PRO A 169 6.87 -14.59 -9.51
N ASP A 170 6.92 -13.34 -9.08
CA ASP A 170 6.63 -12.19 -9.95
C ASP A 170 7.93 -11.77 -10.67
N TYR A 171 8.02 -12.08 -11.96
CA TYR A 171 9.17 -11.76 -12.80
C TYR A 171 9.10 -10.35 -13.38
N TRP A 172 8.86 -9.34 -12.55
CA TRP A 172 8.72 -7.96 -13.00
C TRP A 172 10.04 -7.32 -13.47
N LEU A 173 11.19 -7.76 -12.95
CA LEU A 173 12.52 -7.42 -13.45
C LEU A 173 12.83 -8.27 -14.69
N THR A 174 12.19 -7.95 -15.80
CA THR A 174 12.53 -8.54 -17.09
C THR A 174 13.85 -7.95 -17.60
N ASN A 175 14.46 -8.59 -18.61
CA ASN A 175 15.78 -8.28 -19.09
C ASN A 175 15.98 -6.80 -19.50
N GLU A 176 14.94 -6.05 -19.64
CA GLU A 176 14.94 -4.69 -20.17
C GLU A 176 14.14 -3.73 -19.30
N GLU A 177 14.15 -3.92 -17.96
CA GLU A 177 13.54 -2.96 -17.04
C GLU A 177 14.29 -1.60 -17.19
N PRO A 178 13.68 -0.59 -17.86
CA PRO A 178 14.41 0.61 -18.29
C PRO A 178 14.49 1.68 -17.20
N TRP A 179 13.78 1.55 -16.08
CA TRP A 179 13.59 2.63 -15.11
C TRP A 179 14.67 2.70 -14.05
N GLY A 180 15.22 1.56 -13.65
CA GLY A 180 16.22 1.47 -12.59
C GLY A 180 17.60 1.92 -13.04
N HIS A 181 18.23 2.81 -12.28
CA HIS A 181 19.64 3.19 -12.44
C HIS A 181 20.48 2.56 -11.33
N ILE A 182 21.30 1.60 -11.68
CA ILE A 182 22.17 0.85 -10.74
C ILE A 182 23.48 1.60 -10.56
N ASP A 183 23.90 1.85 -9.32
CA ASP A 183 25.19 2.52 -9.03
C ASP A 183 26.00 1.73 -7.98
N TYR A 184 26.88 0.87 -8.43
CA TYR A 184 27.78 0.11 -7.56
C TYR A 184 28.76 0.97 -6.76
N ASN A 185 29.10 2.18 -7.25
CA ASN A 185 30.05 3.08 -6.57
C ASN A 185 29.44 3.71 -5.31
N ARG A 186 28.11 3.74 -5.21
CA ARG A 186 27.36 4.27 -4.05
C ARG A 186 26.84 3.17 -3.14
N SER A 187 27.31 1.93 -3.33
CA SER A 187 26.90 0.81 -2.48
C SER A 187 27.33 1.01 -1.03
N GLN A 188 26.50 0.50 -0.11
CA GLN A 188 26.73 0.53 1.33
C GLN A 188 27.06 -0.88 1.84
N LYS A 189 27.90 -0.94 2.89
CA LYS A 189 28.17 -2.20 3.58
C LYS A 189 27.19 -2.36 4.74
N VAL A 190 26.48 -3.48 4.78
CA VAL A 190 25.59 -3.85 5.88
C VAL A 190 26.06 -5.16 6.49
N SER A 191 26.21 -5.18 7.80
CA SER A 191 26.85 -6.28 8.54
C SER A 191 25.87 -6.97 9.47
N PHE A 192 26.08 -8.28 9.74
CA PHE A 192 25.20 -9.12 10.55
C PHE A 192 25.98 -10.07 11.45
N GLY A 193 25.33 -10.46 12.57
CA GLY A 193 25.82 -11.46 13.49
C GLY A 193 27.11 -11.09 14.21
N GLY A 194 27.84 -12.09 14.65
CA GLY A 194 29.10 -11.89 15.37
C GLY A 194 28.92 -11.55 16.83
N GLU A 195 29.84 -10.78 17.37
CA GLU A 195 29.91 -10.46 18.80
C GLU A 195 30.31 -9.01 19.04
N VAL A 196 29.98 -8.50 20.22
CA VAL A 196 30.48 -7.23 20.73
C VAL A 196 31.62 -7.52 21.69
N VAL A 197 32.78 -6.92 21.46
CA VAL A 197 33.96 -7.02 22.33
C VAL A 197 34.33 -5.67 22.91
N GLU A 198 35.02 -5.66 24.04
CA GLU A 198 35.57 -4.42 24.61
C GLU A 198 37.04 -4.26 24.16
N GLU A 199 37.33 -3.19 23.42
CA GLU A 199 38.68 -2.83 22.98
C GLU A 199 38.98 -1.39 23.40
N ASN A 200 40.05 -1.22 24.19
CA ASN A 200 40.49 0.10 24.68
C ASN A 200 39.37 0.88 25.43
N GLY A 201 38.55 0.19 26.18
CA GLY A 201 37.42 0.79 26.93
C GLY A 201 36.23 1.19 26.07
N LYS A 202 36.17 0.72 24.81
CA LYS A 202 35.04 0.94 23.90
C LYS A 202 34.44 -0.38 23.45
N LYS A 203 33.13 -0.39 23.27
CA LYS A 203 32.41 -1.51 22.65
C LYS A 203 32.65 -1.49 21.13
N VAL A 204 33.10 -2.62 20.60
CA VAL A 204 33.37 -2.81 19.18
C VAL A 204 32.58 -4.01 18.69
N TRP A 205 31.71 -3.80 17.70
CA TRP A 205 31.01 -4.89 17.04
C TRP A 205 31.91 -5.56 15.99
N LYS A 206 32.11 -6.86 16.13
CA LYS A 206 32.81 -7.73 15.17
C LYS A 206 31.77 -8.58 14.44
N PRO A 207 31.28 -8.16 13.26
CA PRO A 207 30.24 -8.88 12.54
C PRO A 207 30.75 -10.21 12.00
N ALA A 208 29.86 -11.20 11.90
CA ALA A 208 30.15 -12.50 11.34
C ALA A 208 30.17 -12.49 9.81
N TRP A 209 29.34 -11.68 9.17
CA TRP A 209 29.24 -11.56 7.71
C TRP A 209 28.68 -10.21 7.31
N SER A 210 28.82 -9.88 6.02
CA SER A 210 28.35 -8.59 5.50
C SER A 210 27.78 -8.76 4.09
N VAL A 211 26.90 -7.85 3.72
CA VAL A 211 26.35 -7.74 2.37
C VAL A 211 26.60 -6.36 1.81
N ARG A 212 26.64 -6.27 0.50
CA ARG A 212 26.68 -5.03 -0.25
C ARG A 212 25.26 -4.62 -0.61
N ALA A 213 24.79 -3.53 -0.06
CA ALA A 213 23.55 -2.89 -0.47
C ALA A 213 23.85 -2.00 -1.69
N VAL A 214 23.39 -2.43 -2.86
CA VAL A 214 23.57 -1.70 -4.12
C VAL A 214 22.33 -0.87 -4.38
N PRO A 215 22.44 0.49 -4.51
CA PRO A 215 21.28 1.31 -4.80
C PRO A 215 20.83 1.15 -6.25
N VAL A 216 19.52 1.10 -6.42
CA VAL A 216 18.84 1.19 -7.71
C VAL A 216 17.89 2.37 -7.62
N ASP A 217 18.18 3.41 -8.39
CA ASP A 217 17.45 4.67 -8.34
C ASP A 217 16.39 4.75 -9.41
N TYR A 218 15.18 5.10 -9.00
CA TYR A 218 14.03 5.37 -9.85
C TYR A 218 13.68 6.86 -9.76
N MET A 219 13.54 7.51 -10.91
CA MET A 219 13.13 8.91 -10.97
C MET A 219 11.62 9.03 -10.70
N VAL A 220 11.25 9.95 -9.82
CA VAL A 220 9.86 10.25 -9.47
C VAL A 220 9.56 11.69 -9.85
N PRO A 221 9.09 11.95 -11.10
CA PRO A 221 8.74 13.30 -11.53
C PRO A 221 7.48 13.79 -10.83
N GLY A 222 7.48 15.03 -10.37
CA GLY A 222 6.32 15.70 -9.83
C GLY A 222 5.47 16.34 -10.94
N TYR A 223 4.15 16.32 -10.75
CA TYR A 223 3.21 16.94 -11.69
C TYR A 223 3.37 18.47 -11.69
N ALA A 224 3.75 19.03 -12.82
CA ALA A 224 3.92 20.48 -13.04
C ALA A 224 4.89 21.21 -12.09
N SER A 225 5.65 20.50 -11.25
CA SER A 225 6.58 21.11 -10.28
C SER A 225 7.98 21.39 -10.86
N GLY A 226 8.33 20.75 -11.97
CA GLY A 226 9.71 20.76 -12.50
C GLY A 226 10.73 20.07 -11.59
N ARG A 227 10.28 19.31 -10.58
CA ARG A 227 11.11 18.57 -9.63
C ARG A 227 11.03 17.06 -9.92
N VAL A 228 12.13 16.37 -9.66
CA VAL A 228 12.22 14.91 -9.79
C VAL A 228 12.91 14.38 -8.54
N ASN A 229 12.14 13.69 -7.69
CA ASN A 229 12.66 13.02 -6.50
C ASN A 229 13.23 11.63 -6.84
N THR A 230 13.85 10.99 -5.87
CA THR A 230 14.47 9.66 -6.02
C THR A 230 13.74 8.64 -5.17
N LEU A 231 13.31 7.55 -5.79
CA LEU A 231 13.01 6.31 -5.08
C LEU A 231 14.26 5.41 -5.16
N ARG A 232 14.97 5.26 -4.04
CA ARG A 232 16.17 4.43 -3.92
C ARG A 232 15.83 3.10 -3.30
N LEU A 233 15.91 2.06 -4.11
CA LEU A 233 15.67 0.68 -3.69
C LEU A 233 16.99 -0.07 -3.58
N TRP A 234 17.17 -0.77 -2.47
CA TRP A 234 18.40 -1.50 -2.19
C TRP A 234 18.33 -2.93 -2.70
N SER A 235 19.31 -3.35 -3.50
CA SER A 235 19.53 -4.73 -3.95
C SER A 235 20.69 -5.33 -3.17
N ALA A 236 20.46 -6.48 -2.53
CA ALA A 236 21.49 -7.17 -1.75
C ALA A 236 22.39 -8.01 -2.65
N LYS A 237 23.70 -7.82 -2.54
CA LYS A 237 24.75 -8.57 -3.23
C LYS A 237 25.77 -9.08 -2.22
N SER A 238 26.46 -10.18 -2.57
CA SER A 238 27.56 -10.66 -1.73
C SER A 238 28.66 -9.60 -1.65
N TYR A 239 29.23 -9.46 -0.49
CA TYR A 239 30.47 -8.71 -0.28
C TYR A 239 31.69 -9.60 -0.57
N ASP A 240 31.52 -10.92 -0.37
CA ASP A 240 32.56 -11.89 -0.63
C ASP A 240 32.71 -12.11 -2.13
N GLU A 241 33.97 -12.29 -2.56
CA GLU A 241 34.27 -12.67 -3.92
C GLU A 241 33.78 -14.08 -4.21
N PHE A 242 33.55 -14.36 -5.48
CA PHE A 242 33.20 -15.71 -5.93
C PHE A 242 34.35 -16.69 -5.61
N ASP A 243 34.05 -17.78 -4.90
CA ASP A 243 35.07 -18.77 -4.52
C ASP A 243 35.46 -19.66 -5.72
N LEU A 244 36.37 -19.16 -6.54
CA LEU A 244 36.88 -19.84 -7.71
C LEU A 244 37.62 -21.12 -7.34
N LEU A 245 38.28 -21.19 -6.18
CA LEU A 245 39.00 -22.38 -5.74
C LEU A 245 38.04 -23.54 -5.41
N THR A 246 37.00 -23.26 -4.69
CA THR A 246 35.92 -24.23 -4.38
C THR A 246 35.18 -24.63 -5.65
N PHE A 247 34.89 -23.69 -6.55
CA PHE A 247 34.29 -23.99 -7.86
C PHE A 247 35.17 -24.95 -8.69
N ASN A 248 36.48 -24.70 -8.75
CA ASN A 248 37.41 -25.55 -9.48
C ASN A 248 37.60 -26.97 -8.90
N LYS A 249 37.15 -27.20 -7.64
CA LYS A 249 37.04 -28.53 -7.03
C LYS A 249 35.74 -29.24 -7.38
N SER A 250 34.91 -28.66 -8.25
CA SER A 250 33.57 -29.15 -8.59
C SER A 250 32.56 -29.07 -7.47
N GLU A 251 32.81 -28.26 -6.43
CA GLU A 251 31.92 -27.96 -5.32
C GLU A 251 31.08 -26.71 -5.67
N TYR A 252 30.30 -26.77 -6.77
CA TYR A 252 29.64 -25.62 -7.41
C TYR A 252 28.62 -24.93 -6.49
N LEU A 253 27.88 -25.72 -5.71
CA LEU A 253 26.87 -25.16 -4.78
C LEU A 253 27.55 -24.46 -3.60
N ASP A 254 28.64 -24.98 -3.10
CA ASP A 254 29.37 -24.37 -1.98
C ASP A 254 30.03 -23.06 -2.41
N ALA A 255 30.53 -23.01 -3.63
CA ALA A 255 31.14 -21.82 -4.21
C ALA A 255 30.19 -20.65 -4.34
N VAL A 256 28.84 -20.84 -4.41
CA VAL A 256 27.83 -19.79 -4.54
C VAL A 256 27.01 -19.55 -3.27
N LYS A 257 27.25 -20.32 -2.20
CA LYS A 257 26.50 -20.13 -0.93
C LYS A 257 26.51 -18.70 -0.39
N PRO A 258 27.65 -17.97 -0.34
CA PRO A 258 27.66 -16.60 0.14
C PRO A 258 26.79 -15.66 -0.72
N GLN A 259 26.83 -15.85 -2.05
CA GLN A 259 26.01 -15.07 -2.98
C GLN A 259 24.52 -15.33 -2.75
N VAL A 260 24.12 -16.60 -2.64
CA VAL A 260 22.72 -16.97 -2.39
C VAL A 260 22.23 -16.43 -1.06
N LYS A 261 23.03 -16.53 0.00
CA LYS A 261 22.70 -15.99 1.33
C LYS A 261 22.45 -14.49 1.27
N ALA A 262 23.35 -13.74 0.66
CA ALA A 262 23.24 -12.29 0.53
C ALA A 262 22.00 -11.90 -0.31
N GLU A 263 21.83 -12.52 -1.48
CA GLU A 263 20.72 -12.18 -2.38
C GLU A 263 19.35 -12.53 -1.84
N ASN A 264 19.23 -13.50 -0.92
CA ASN A 264 17.95 -13.86 -0.30
C ASN A 264 17.29 -12.66 0.40
N ILE A 265 18.07 -11.73 0.94
CA ILE A 265 17.55 -10.53 1.61
C ILE A 265 16.66 -9.69 0.69
N SER A 266 16.99 -9.60 -0.60
CA SER A 266 16.22 -8.81 -1.56
C SER A 266 15.48 -9.66 -2.61
N LYS A 267 15.10 -10.90 -2.29
CA LYS A 267 14.36 -11.75 -3.26
C LYS A 267 12.85 -11.55 -3.20
N ILE A 268 12.26 -11.62 -2.02
CA ILE A 268 10.81 -11.71 -1.85
C ILE A 268 10.34 -10.74 -0.76
N LEU A 269 9.30 -9.99 -1.04
CA LEU A 269 8.56 -9.20 -0.06
C LEU A 269 7.70 -10.14 0.80
N TYR A 270 7.80 -10.03 2.11
CA TYR A 270 7.10 -10.86 3.09
C TYR A 270 7.33 -12.38 2.90
N PRO A 271 8.58 -12.84 3.06
CA PRO A 271 8.86 -14.27 3.11
C PRO A 271 8.07 -14.92 4.26
N GLU A 272 7.77 -16.21 4.09
CA GLU A 272 7.10 -17.02 5.12
C GLU A 272 7.87 -16.97 6.45
N ASP A 273 7.21 -16.60 7.55
CA ASP A 273 7.81 -16.32 8.86
C ASP A 273 7.30 -17.23 10.01
N SER A 274 6.64 -18.31 9.67
CA SER A 274 6.27 -19.34 10.65
C SER A 274 7.50 -20.09 11.21
N THR A 275 8.63 -20.05 10.49
CA THR A 275 9.86 -20.68 10.89
C THR A 275 10.87 -19.68 11.50
N PRO A 276 11.82 -20.14 12.36
CA PRO A 276 12.88 -19.27 12.86
C PRO A 276 13.72 -18.61 11.75
N GLN A 277 13.99 -19.36 10.66
CA GLN A 277 14.76 -18.87 9.52
C GLN A 277 14.00 -17.77 8.75
N GLY A 278 12.68 -17.94 8.57
CA GLY A 278 11.83 -16.93 7.93
C GLY A 278 11.75 -15.66 8.77
N LYS A 279 11.63 -15.79 10.10
CA LYS A 279 11.68 -14.62 11.02
C LYS A 279 13.03 -13.90 10.95
N ALA A 280 14.13 -14.65 10.92
CA ALA A 280 15.48 -14.09 10.78
C ALA A 280 15.59 -13.30 9.47
N LEU A 281 15.17 -13.87 8.34
CA LEU A 281 15.20 -13.20 7.04
C LEU A 281 14.38 -11.91 7.03
N ARG A 282 13.19 -11.88 7.64
CA ARG A 282 12.40 -10.64 7.77
C ARG A 282 13.12 -9.56 8.57
N LEU A 283 13.75 -9.91 9.68
CA LEU A 283 14.54 -8.94 10.46
C LEU A 283 15.79 -8.49 9.69
N GLU A 284 16.46 -9.39 8.97
CA GLU A 284 17.57 -9.06 8.08
C GLU A 284 17.15 -8.05 7.00
N GLN A 285 15.97 -8.21 6.39
CA GLN A 285 15.41 -7.28 5.41
C GLN A 285 15.17 -5.89 6.02
N GLN A 286 14.54 -5.82 7.19
CA GLN A 286 14.25 -4.56 7.88
C GLN A 286 15.54 -3.78 8.18
N TYR A 287 16.53 -4.45 8.76
CA TYR A 287 17.80 -3.83 9.09
C TYR A 287 18.60 -3.44 7.83
N PHE A 288 18.62 -4.31 6.83
CA PHE A 288 19.38 -4.12 5.59
C PHE A 288 19.08 -2.78 4.92
N PHE A 289 17.81 -2.50 4.61
CA PHE A 289 17.50 -1.29 3.87
C PHE A 289 17.62 -0.03 4.72
N VAL A 290 17.36 -0.11 6.01
CA VAL A 290 17.43 1.03 6.91
C VAL A 290 18.89 1.43 7.18
N ALA A 291 19.77 0.46 7.46
CA ALA A 291 21.19 0.72 7.66
C ALA A 291 21.84 1.33 6.40
N ALA A 292 21.54 0.76 5.23
CA ALA A 292 22.01 1.31 3.96
C ALA A 292 21.51 2.76 3.73
N SER A 293 20.23 3.03 4.06
CA SER A 293 19.61 4.35 3.87
C SER A 293 20.18 5.42 4.80
N LEU A 294 20.49 5.08 6.05
CA LEU A 294 21.10 6.02 7.01
C LEU A 294 22.52 6.40 6.60
N HIS A 295 23.35 5.43 6.23
CA HIS A 295 24.69 5.69 5.73
C HIS A 295 24.67 6.50 4.42
N ASP A 296 23.72 6.19 3.54
CA ASP A 296 23.52 6.94 2.30
C ASP A 296 23.13 8.39 2.57
N ALA A 297 22.20 8.64 3.49
CA ALA A 297 21.80 10.00 3.85
C ALA A 297 22.98 10.82 4.41
N ILE A 298 23.80 10.22 5.28
CA ILE A 298 25.01 10.89 5.78
C ILE A 298 25.94 11.23 4.61
N ARG A 299 26.18 10.28 3.70
CA ARG A 299 27.01 10.49 2.49
C ARG A 299 26.46 11.62 1.60
N VAL A 300 25.14 11.67 1.40
CA VAL A 300 24.48 12.65 0.53
C VAL A 300 24.56 14.06 1.10
N PHE A 301 24.25 14.22 2.40
CA PHE A 301 24.17 15.54 3.03
C PHE A 301 25.51 16.08 3.53
N TYR A 302 26.55 15.24 3.60
CA TYR A 302 27.91 15.65 4.01
C TYR A 302 28.98 15.17 3.00
N PRO A 303 28.86 15.58 1.72
CA PRO A 303 29.70 15.05 0.66
C PRO A 303 31.19 15.38 0.90
N GLY A 304 32.03 14.35 0.81
CA GLY A 304 33.49 14.50 0.96
C GLY A 304 34.00 14.77 2.38
N GLN A 305 33.13 14.81 3.38
CA GLN A 305 33.53 15.00 4.78
C GLN A 305 33.77 13.65 5.45
N SER A 306 34.97 13.42 5.94
CA SER A 306 35.33 12.19 6.67
C SER A 306 34.81 12.17 8.11
N LYS A 307 34.62 13.34 8.71
CA LYS A 307 34.05 13.51 10.07
C LYS A 307 33.10 14.71 10.08
N PRO A 308 31.87 14.54 9.53
CA PRO A 308 30.88 15.61 9.56
C PRO A 308 30.38 15.88 10.97
N ASP A 309 29.93 17.13 11.21
CA ASP A 309 29.19 17.47 12.41
C ASP A 309 27.73 17.01 12.26
N LEU A 310 27.43 15.82 12.80
CA LEU A 310 26.10 15.21 12.72
C LEU A 310 25.10 15.81 13.71
N THR A 311 25.49 16.75 14.58
CA THR A 311 24.52 17.51 15.38
C THR A 311 23.56 18.30 14.50
N THR A 312 23.95 18.61 13.26
CA THR A 312 23.13 19.28 12.26
C THR A 312 22.27 18.32 11.41
N PHE A 313 22.42 17.00 11.57
CA PHE A 313 21.71 16.00 10.76
C PHE A 313 20.18 16.15 10.79
N PRO A 314 19.52 16.38 11.95
CA PRO A 314 18.06 16.57 11.99
C PRO A 314 17.57 17.84 11.26
N SER A 315 18.46 18.78 10.97
CA SER A 315 18.13 19.97 10.18
C SER A 315 18.28 19.75 8.66
N LYS A 316 18.98 18.68 8.26
CA LYS A 316 19.19 18.32 6.87
C LYS A 316 18.16 17.33 6.35
N ILE A 317 17.76 16.35 7.17
CA ILE A 317 16.81 15.33 6.79
C ILE A 317 15.97 14.92 7.99
N THR A 318 14.69 14.61 7.75
CA THR A 318 13.80 13.94 8.69
C THR A 318 13.36 12.62 8.08
N PHE A 319 13.31 11.55 8.87
CA PHE A 319 12.85 10.25 8.43
C PHE A 319 11.44 9.97 8.92
N GLN A 320 10.57 9.55 7.99
CA GLN A 320 9.26 9.01 8.31
C GLN A 320 9.32 7.49 8.28
N LEU A 321 9.02 6.86 9.41
CA LEU A 321 8.93 5.42 9.56
C LEU A 321 7.52 4.96 9.15
N ASN A 322 7.41 4.30 7.98
CA ASN A 322 6.14 3.78 7.51
C ASN A 322 5.88 2.41 8.16
N ASP A 323 5.15 2.41 9.27
CA ASP A 323 4.93 1.32 10.18
C ASP A 323 6.20 0.86 10.92
N THR A 324 6.20 -0.34 11.50
CA THR A 324 7.26 -0.86 12.35
C THR A 324 8.50 -1.42 11.63
N PRO A 325 8.44 -1.90 10.36
CA PRO A 325 9.63 -2.45 9.71
C PRO A 325 10.87 -1.55 9.72
N PRO A 326 10.79 -0.22 9.55
CA PRO A 326 11.97 0.63 9.62
C PRO A 326 12.40 1.08 11.03
N VAL A 327 11.72 0.68 12.09
CA VAL A 327 11.99 1.16 13.47
C VAL A 327 13.39 0.77 13.97
N ILE A 328 13.97 -0.31 13.46
CA ILE A 328 15.35 -0.70 13.76
C ILE A 328 16.38 0.40 13.38
N GLY A 329 15.97 1.40 12.63
CA GLY A 329 16.76 2.60 12.34
C GLY A 329 17.08 3.44 13.57
N ILE A 330 16.27 3.40 14.61
CA ILE A 330 16.54 4.13 15.86
C ILE A 330 17.82 3.62 16.52
N PRO A 331 17.96 2.34 16.88
CA PRO A 331 19.21 1.82 17.42
C PRO A 331 20.36 1.83 16.41
N GLU A 332 20.09 1.75 15.10
CA GLU A 332 21.15 1.85 14.09
C GLU A 332 21.72 3.27 14.02
N LEU A 333 20.90 4.32 14.04
CA LEU A 333 21.43 5.69 14.07
C LEU A 333 22.23 5.95 15.36
N MET A 334 21.75 5.45 16.51
CA MET A 334 22.50 5.49 17.77
C MET A 334 23.87 4.81 17.61
N ARG A 335 23.92 3.60 17.04
CA ARG A 335 25.16 2.86 16.77
C ARG A 335 26.12 3.67 15.88
N ILE A 336 25.62 4.21 14.79
CA ILE A 336 26.41 5.02 13.86
C ILE A 336 27.01 6.21 14.62
N LEU A 337 26.20 6.96 15.35
CA LEU A 337 26.65 8.15 16.09
C LEU A 337 27.66 7.83 17.19
N ILE A 338 27.44 6.78 17.98
CA ILE A 338 28.31 6.40 19.10
C ILE A 338 29.57 5.68 18.60
N ASP A 339 29.40 4.62 17.80
CA ASP A 339 30.50 3.69 17.50
C ASP A 339 31.36 4.17 16.33
N GLU A 340 30.78 4.85 15.31
CA GLU A 340 31.50 5.30 14.14
C GLU A 340 31.98 6.76 14.25
N TYR A 341 31.15 7.64 14.86
CA TYR A 341 31.46 9.07 14.96
C TYR A 341 31.91 9.51 16.36
N GLY A 342 31.72 8.68 17.39
CA GLY A 342 32.25 8.89 18.73
C GLY A 342 31.48 9.91 19.57
N TYR A 343 30.20 10.14 19.27
CA TYR A 343 29.33 10.97 20.12
C TYR A 343 29.03 10.26 21.45
N ASP A 344 28.82 11.05 22.51
CA ASP A 344 28.27 10.55 23.76
C ASP A 344 26.80 10.16 23.59
N TRP A 345 26.27 9.39 24.55
CA TRP A 345 24.90 8.88 24.55
C TRP A 345 23.84 9.98 24.42
N ASP A 346 23.94 11.03 25.23
CA ASP A 346 22.92 12.09 25.29
C ASP A 346 22.86 12.87 23.98
N THR A 347 24.02 13.19 23.42
CA THR A 347 24.11 13.83 22.12
C THR A 347 23.55 12.95 21.01
N ALA A 348 23.92 11.67 20.96
CA ALA A 348 23.42 10.71 20.00
C ALA A 348 21.91 10.53 20.11
N TRP A 349 21.38 10.42 21.33
CA TRP A 349 19.94 10.31 21.57
C TRP A 349 19.17 11.55 21.15
N SER A 350 19.71 12.75 21.44
CA SER A 350 19.11 14.03 21.02
C SER A 350 19.03 14.16 19.48
N ILE A 351 20.06 13.70 18.76
CA ILE A 351 20.05 13.67 17.30
C ILE A 351 19.01 12.68 16.81
N THR A 352 19.02 11.45 17.34
CA THR A 352 18.13 10.35 16.91
C THR A 352 16.67 10.70 17.09
N THR A 353 16.28 11.19 18.26
CA THR A 353 14.87 11.50 18.57
C THR A 353 14.32 12.68 17.76
N LYS A 354 15.16 13.56 17.22
CA LYS A 354 14.78 14.65 16.33
C LYS A 354 14.77 14.26 14.86
N THR A 355 15.31 13.08 14.53
CA THR A 355 15.46 12.63 13.15
C THR A 355 14.27 11.79 12.69
N PHE A 356 13.69 10.98 13.58
CA PHE A 356 12.63 10.02 13.23
C PHE A 356 11.24 10.47 13.65
N ASN A 357 10.25 10.10 12.82
CA ASN A 357 8.82 10.19 13.12
C ASN A 357 8.18 8.86 12.73
N TYR A 358 7.12 8.47 13.43
CA TYR A 358 6.49 7.16 13.28
C TYR A 358 5.03 7.27 12.85
N THR A 359 4.68 6.61 11.76
CA THR A 359 3.28 6.38 11.36
C THR A 359 2.88 4.97 11.79
N CYS A 360 1.89 4.87 12.67
CA CYS A 360 1.28 3.59 13.05
C CYS A 360 0.12 3.27 12.13
N HIS A 361 0.10 2.07 11.54
CA HIS A 361 -1.00 1.58 10.71
C HIS A 361 -1.82 0.49 11.39
N THR A 362 -1.55 0.22 12.66
CA THR A 362 -2.15 -0.89 13.41
C THR A 362 -3.06 -0.36 14.51
N LEU A 363 -4.24 -0.95 14.66
CA LEU A 363 -5.21 -0.64 15.72
C LEU A 363 -5.15 -1.61 16.88
N LEU A 364 -4.84 -2.87 16.60
CA LEU A 364 -4.86 -3.95 17.58
C LEU A 364 -3.54 -4.00 18.35
N PRO A 365 -3.52 -3.78 19.68
CA PRO A 365 -2.30 -3.87 20.47
C PRO A 365 -1.57 -5.21 20.29
N GLU A 366 -2.30 -6.31 20.19
CA GLU A 366 -1.76 -7.64 19.97
C GLU A 366 -1.14 -7.88 18.58
N ALA A 367 -1.49 -7.03 17.61
CA ALA A 367 -0.93 -7.06 16.25
C ALA A 367 0.29 -6.16 16.08
N LEU A 368 0.67 -5.39 17.09
CA LEU A 368 1.90 -4.60 17.08
C LEU A 368 3.11 -5.54 17.01
N GLU A 369 4.05 -5.20 16.13
CA GLU A 369 5.22 -6.04 15.86
C GLU A 369 6.11 -6.17 17.11
N VAL A 370 6.46 -7.41 17.43
CA VAL A 370 7.40 -7.74 18.48
C VAL A 370 8.46 -8.71 17.97
N TRP A 371 9.70 -8.53 18.38
CA TRP A 371 10.80 -9.43 18.05
C TRP A 371 11.37 -10.09 19.29
N PRO A 372 11.66 -11.41 19.28
CA PRO A 372 12.40 -12.04 20.34
C PRO A 372 13.76 -11.36 20.52
N ALA A 373 14.08 -10.92 21.74
CA ALA A 373 15.36 -10.26 22.05
C ALA A 373 16.55 -11.15 21.68
N LYS A 374 16.41 -12.48 21.84
CA LYS A 374 17.40 -13.46 21.42
C LYS A 374 17.70 -13.38 19.92
N LEU A 375 16.68 -13.28 19.07
CA LEU A 375 16.87 -13.18 17.63
C LEU A 375 17.63 -11.91 17.24
N ILE A 376 17.26 -10.76 17.85
CA ILE A 376 17.99 -9.51 17.64
C ILE A 376 19.44 -9.64 18.13
N SER A 377 19.68 -10.27 19.27
CA SER A 377 21.04 -10.50 19.80
C SER A 377 21.91 -11.38 18.89
N GLU A 378 21.31 -12.37 18.24
CA GLU A 378 22.02 -13.27 17.31
C GLU A 378 22.37 -12.58 15.98
N LEU A 379 21.45 -11.75 15.45
CA LEU A 379 21.63 -11.07 14.16
C LEU A 379 22.31 -9.71 14.30
N LEU A 380 22.03 -8.98 15.37
CA LEU A 380 22.40 -7.58 15.58
C LEU A 380 22.81 -7.35 17.04
N PRO A 381 23.90 -7.99 17.52
CA PRO A 381 24.23 -7.99 18.96
C PRO A 381 24.44 -6.59 19.52
N ARG A 382 25.07 -5.68 18.78
CA ARG A 382 25.31 -4.31 19.23
C ARG A 382 24.01 -3.50 19.34
N HIS A 383 23.08 -3.73 18.43
CA HIS A 383 21.76 -3.08 18.47
C HIS A 383 20.94 -3.54 19.67
N MET A 384 21.01 -4.82 20.01
CA MET A 384 20.30 -5.31 21.20
C MET A 384 20.83 -4.69 22.48
N GLU A 385 22.17 -4.48 22.61
CA GLU A 385 22.73 -3.72 23.72
C GLU A 385 22.21 -2.29 23.76
N ILE A 386 22.20 -1.59 22.62
CA ILE A 386 21.67 -0.22 22.53
C ILE A 386 20.18 -0.17 22.87
N ILE A 387 19.37 -1.14 22.39
CA ILE A 387 17.93 -1.21 22.73
C ILE A 387 17.74 -1.39 24.24
N ASN A 388 18.52 -2.25 24.88
CA ASN A 388 18.48 -2.41 26.34
C ASN A 388 18.83 -1.10 27.05
N GLU A 389 19.85 -0.39 26.61
CA GLU A 389 20.25 0.90 27.18
C GLU A 389 19.16 1.97 26.96
N ILE A 390 18.54 2.04 25.77
CA ILE A 390 17.37 2.88 25.51
C ILE A 390 16.22 2.54 26.47
N ASN A 391 15.92 1.25 26.67
CA ASN A 391 14.89 0.81 27.59
C ASN A 391 15.18 1.25 29.03
N GLU A 392 16.41 1.10 29.53
CA GLU A 392 16.78 1.53 30.88
C GLU A 392 16.68 3.04 31.08
N HIS A 393 17.20 3.85 30.14
CA HIS A 393 17.05 5.31 30.16
C HIS A 393 15.58 5.73 30.10
N PHE A 394 14.78 5.08 29.27
CA PHE A 394 13.35 5.35 29.16
C PHE A 394 12.60 5.03 30.45
N LEU A 395 12.88 3.87 31.10
CA LEU A 395 12.30 3.50 32.36
C LEU A 395 12.72 4.46 33.51
N ALA A 396 13.95 4.95 33.45
CA ALA A 396 14.43 5.95 34.42
C ALA A 396 13.67 7.29 34.22
N GLU A 397 13.47 7.72 33.00
CA GLU A 397 12.65 8.90 32.68
C GLU A 397 11.19 8.73 33.16
N LEU A 398 10.56 7.58 32.86
CA LEU A 398 9.19 7.31 33.31
C LEU A 398 9.01 7.43 34.84
N LYS A 399 9.98 6.97 35.62
CA LYS A 399 9.96 7.11 37.11
C LYS A 399 9.94 8.56 37.58
N THR A 400 10.40 9.51 36.75
CA THR A 400 10.29 10.95 37.02
C THR A 400 8.92 11.52 36.73
N LYS A 401 8.19 10.91 35.73
CA LYS A 401 6.91 11.39 35.25
C LYS A 401 5.71 10.76 35.97
N THR A 402 5.83 9.51 36.42
CA THR A 402 4.73 8.78 37.08
C THR A 402 5.23 7.91 38.23
N ARG A 403 4.37 7.74 39.25
CA ARG A 403 4.59 6.80 40.37
C ARG A 403 3.87 5.45 40.18
N ASP A 404 3.08 5.33 39.13
CA ASP A 404 2.35 4.10 38.77
C ASP A 404 3.33 3.04 38.23
N LYS A 405 3.70 2.11 39.12
CA LYS A 405 4.64 1.03 38.79
C LYS A 405 4.09 0.11 37.71
N ALA A 406 2.77 -0.16 37.71
CA ALA A 406 2.15 -1.02 36.74
C ALA A 406 2.17 -0.38 35.33
N LYS A 407 1.95 0.94 35.26
CA LYS A 407 2.08 1.71 34.02
C LYS A 407 3.52 1.67 33.49
N ILE A 408 4.52 1.87 34.34
CA ILE A 408 5.94 1.80 33.94
C ILE A 408 6.25 0.42 33.35
N GLU A 409 5.79 -0.67 34.01
CA GLU A 409 6.01 -2.03 33.49
C GLU A 409 5.31 -2.26 32.13
N ARG A 410 4.07 -1.78 31.94
CA ARG A 410 3.37 -1.88 30.65
C ARG A 410 4.07 -1.11 29.55
N MET A 411 4.79 -0.02 29.85
CA MET A 411 5.49 0.82 28.88
C MET A 411 6.90 0.34 28.51
N ARG A 412 7.40 -0.74 29.10
CA ARG A 412 8.72 -1.30 28.77
C ARG A 412 8.85 -1.54 27.27
N ILE A 413 9.95 -1.11 26.67
CA ILE A 413 10.33 -1.43 25.29
C ILE A 413 10.76 -2.89 25.19
N VAL A 414 11.55 -3.36 26.13
CA VAL A 414 11.96 -4.76 26.29
C VAL A 414 11.18 -5.37 27.44
N THR A 415 10.42 -6.45 27.18
CA THR A 415 9.59 -7.10 28.19
C THR A 415 10.44 -7.77 29.28
N ASP A 416 9.92 -7.82 30.50
CA ASP A 416 10.57 -8.47 31.65
C ASP A 416 9.97 -9.87 31.87
N GLU A 417 10.31 -10.79 30.97
CA GLU A 417 9.85 -12.18 30.97
C GLU A 417 11.02 -13.13 30.68
N GLU A 418 10.85 -14.44 30.90
CA GLU A 418 11.88 -15.46 30.68
C GLU A 418 12.43 -15.42 29.22
N ASN A 419 11.58 -15.13 28.26
CA ASN A 419 11.93 -14.96 26.85
C ASN A 419 11.61 -13.53 26.40
N PRO A 420 12.46 -12.55 26.69
CA PRO A 420 12.18 -11.15 26.43
C PRO A 420 11.90 -10.85 24.97
N LYS A 421 11.00 -9.89 24.75
CA LYS A 421 10.64 -9.38 23.41
C LYS A 421 10.86 -7.89 23.33
N VAL A 422 11.25 -7.41 22.17
CA VAL A 422 11.33 -5.99 21.84
C VAL A 422 10.03 -5.56 21.16
N ARG A 423 9.37 -4.57 21.74
CA ARG A 423 8.12 -3.98 21.22
C ARG A 423 8.45 -2.83 20.29
N MET A 424 8.34 -3.05 18.99
CA MET A 424 8.83 -2.11 17.98
C MET A 424 8.07 -0.78 17.98
N ALA A 425 6.74 -0.79 18.13
CA ALA A 425 5.94 0.44 18.23
C ALA A 425 6.30 1.26 19.47
N TYR A 426 6.68 0.62 20.58
CA TYR A 426 7.11 1.29 21.81
C TYR A 426 8.48 1.94 21.61
N LEU A 427 9.40 1.22 20.97
CA LEU A 427 10.71 1.77 20.60
C LEU A 427 10.56 2.98 19.67
N ALA A 428 9.65 2.89 18.66
CA ALA A 428 9.36 3.99 17.75
C ALA A 428 8.78 5.22 18.48
N THR A 429 7.86 5.01 19.41
CA THR A 429 7.23 6.08 20.19
C THR A 429 8.21 6.76 21.13
N ALA A 430 9.10 5.99 21.77
CA ALA A 430 10.15 6.53 22.63
C ALA A 430 11.21 7.30 21.83
N GLY A 431 11.69 6.71 20.72
CA GLY A 431 12.80 7.21 19.92
C GLY A 431 12.43 8.17 18.79
N GLY A 432 11.14 8.43 18.57
CA GLY A 432 10.66 9.35 17.56
C GLY A 432 10.20 10.71 18.11
N SER A 433 10.17 11.72 17.25
CA SER A 433 9.65 13.05 17.56
C SER A 433 8.12 13.06 17.60
N HIS A 434 7.47 12.46 16.60
CA HIS A 434 6.02 12.41 16.44
C HIS A 434 5.54 10.99 16.15
N VAL A 435 4.30 10.73 16.54
CA VAL A 435 3.55 9.52 16.22
C VAL A 435 2.22 9.94 15.61
N ASN A 436 1.89 9.45 14.42
CA ASN A 436 0.59 9.76 13.84
C ASN A 436 -0.21 8.50 13.50
N GLY A 437 -1.53 8.63 13.65
CA GLY A 437 -2.50 7.75 13.03
C GLY A 437 -2.80 8.22 11.60
N VAL A 438 -3.64 7.46 10.91
CA VAL A 438 -3.89 7.60 9.45
C VAL A 438 -5.35 7.88 9.08
N ALA A 439 -6.20 8.09 10.08
CA ALA A 439 -7.56 8.62 10.03
C ALA A 439 -7.91 9.17 11.41
N GLU A 440 -8.94 10.03 11.52
CA GLU A 440 -9.32 10.66 12.80
C GLU A 440 -9.66 9.61 13.85
N LEU A 441 -10.62 8.72 13.55
CA LEU A 441 -10.99 7.62 14.46
C LEU A 441 -9.79 6.74 14.84
N HIS A 442 -8.93 6.42 13.87
CA HIS A 442 -7.71 5.66 14.15
C HIS A 442 -6.78 6.37 15.14
N SER A 443 -6.59 7.68 14.94
CA SER A 443 -5.71 8.49 15.80
C SER A 443 -6.26 8.63 17.22
N GLU A 444 -7.59 8.68 17.38
CA GLU A 444 -8.25 8.62 18.69
C GLU A 444 -8.03 7.26 19.37
N LEU A 445 -8.33 6.16 18.65
CA LEU A 445 -8.12 4.81 19.19
C LEU A 445 -6.63 4.52 19.49
N LEU A 446 -5.72 5.10 18.72
CA LEU A 446 -4.29 5.01 18.98
C LEU A 446 -3.91 5.65 20.33
N LYS A 447 -4.50 6.82 20.64
CA LYS A 447 -4.30 7.53 21.92
C LYS A 447 -5.01 6.85 23.08
N ASP A 448 -6.23 6.37 22.88
CA ASP A 448 -7.11 5.92 23.97
C ASP A 448 -6.96 4.43 24.28
N VAL A 449 -6.48 3.63 23.30
CA VAL A 449 -6.37 2.17 23.42
C VAL A 449 -4.95 1.69 23.15
N THR A 450 -4.48 1.80 21.90
CA THR A 450 -3.29 1.10 21.41
C THR A 450 -2.00 1.56 22.10
N LEU A 451 -1.81 2.89 22.26
CA LEU A 451 -0.64 3.52 22.90
C LEU A 451 -1.07 4.46 24.02
N ARG A 452 -2.15 4.14 24.72
CA ARG A 452 -2.75 4.98 25.77
C ARG A 452 -1.75 5.44 26.82
N ASP A 453 -0.97 4.51 27.39
CA ASP A 453 0.00 4.86 28.44
C ASP A 453 1.05 5.88 27.95
N PHE A 454 1.43 5.82 26.66
CA PHE A 454 2.31 6.80 26.03
C PHE A 454 1.60 8.12 25.78
N SER A 455 0.38 8.09 25.28
CA SER A 455 -0.44 9.28 25.03
C SER A 455 -0.67 10.08 26.31
N ASP A 456 -0.94 9.41 27.43
CA ASP A 456 -1.12 10.04 28.74
C ASP A 456 0.13 10.85 29.21
N LEU A 457 1.33 10.40 28.86
CA LEU A 457 2.58 11.01 29.31
C LEU A 457 3.28 11.88 28.27
N TYR A 458 2.96 11.66 27.00
CA TYR A 458 3.61 12.29 25.84
C TYR A 458 2.59 12.72 24.78
N GLY A 459 1.43 13.24 25.24
CA GLY A 459 0.30 13.59 24.38
C GLY A 459 0.66 14.49 23.20
N ASP A 460 1.61 15.41 23.38
CA ASP A 460 2.07 16.34 22.32
C ASP A 460 2.78 15.63 21.15
N LYS A 461 3.22 14.38 21.31
CA LYS A 461 3.80 13.60 20.22
C LYS A 461 2.75 13.06 19.26
N PHE A 462 1.48 12.94 19.68
CA PHE A 462 0.44 12.25 18.94
C PHE A 462 -0.36 13.23 18.07
N THR A 463 -0.46 12.92 16.80
CA THR A 463 -1.22 13.72 15.83
C THR A 463 -1.97 12.82 14.86
N ASN A 464 -2.85 13.40 14.05
CA ASN A 464 -3.52 12.74 12.95
C ASN A 464 -3.02 13.28 11.61
N VAL A 465 -2.79 12.38 10.66
CA VAL A 465 -2.71 12.72 9.25
C VAL A 465 -3.58 11.71 8.51
N THR A 466 -4.79 12.11 8.16
CA THR A 466 -5.69 11.26 7.38
C THR A 466 -5.06 10.95 6.02
N ASN A 467 -5.06 9.68 5.63
CA ASN A 467 -4.53 9.22 4.36
C ASN A 467 -5.20 9.94 3.17
N GLY A 468 -4.55 9.88 2.03
CA GLY A 468 -5.05 10.37 0.77
C GLY A 468 -4.47 9.59 -0.41
N VAL A 469 -4.99 9.85 -1.60
CA VAL A 469 -4.57 9.21 -2.85
C VAL A 469 -4.21 10.26 -3.90
N THR A 470 -3.29 9.93 -4.80
CA THR A 470 -2.91 10.86 -5.88
C THR A 470 -3.99 10.95 -6.95
N PRO A 471 -4.48 12.17 -7.28
CA PRO A 471 -5.47 12.37 -8.33
C PRO A 471 -4.91 12.09 -9.72
N ARG A 472 -3.58 12.22 -9.90
CA ARG A 472 -2.90 11.97 -11.17
C ARG A 472 -3.15 10.55 -11.63
N ARG A 473 -2.83 9.56 -10.79
CA ARG A 473 -3.04 8.15 -11.14
C ARG A 473 -4.50 7.72 -11.07
N PHE A 474 -5.23 8.07 -9.99
CA PHE A 474 -6.54 7.47 -9.72
C PHE A 474 -7.74 8.20 -10.32
N ILE A 475 -7.54 9.40 -10.88
CA ILE A 475 -8.57 10.07 -11.67
C ILE A 475 -8.05 10.31 -13.09
N ARG A 476 -6.96 11.09 -13.24
CA ARG A 476 -6.51 11.52 -14.58
C ARG A 476 -6.12 10.37 -15.49
N LEU A 477 -5.34 9.41 -15.00
CA LEU A 477 -4.90 8.24 -15.77
C LEU A 477 -5.93 7.12 -15.79
N ALA A 478 -6.56 6.83 -14.63
CA ALA A 478 -7.51 5.72 -14.54
C ALA A 478 -8.86 6.03 -15.21
N ASN A 479 -9.32 7.28 -15.17
CA ASN A 479 -10.64 7.68 -15.65
C ASN A 479 -10.59 8.97 -16.47
N PRO A 480 -9.99 8.93 -17.67
CA PRO A 480 -9.81 10.13 -18.50
C PRO A 480 -11.13 10.77 -18.91
N ARG A 481 -12.22 9.99 -19.09
CA ARG A 481 -13.56 10.53 -19.40
C ARG A 481 -14.12 11.34 -18.23
N LEU A 482 -14.02 10.83 -17.00
CA LEU A 482 -14.44 11.57 -15.82
C LEU A 482 -13.57 12.82 -15.63
N SER A 483 -12.25 12.71 -15.81
CA SER A 483 -11.33 13.83 -15.75
C SER A 483 -11.72 14.95 -16.74
N ALA A 484 -12.09 14.61 -17.96
CA ALA A 484 -12.55 15.57 -18.95
C ALA A 484 -13.89 16.23 -18.53
N LEU A 485 -14.84 15.44 -18.01
CA LEU A 485 -16.13 15.95 -17.55
C LEU A 485 -15.98 16.88 -16.32
N ILE A 486 -15.08 16.53 -15.38
CA ILE A 486 -14.75 17.41 -14.24
C ILE A 486 -14.17 18.74 -14.73
N THR A 487 -13.21 18.70 -15.66
CA THR A 487 -12.59 19.90 -16.22
C THR A 487 -13.62 20.75 -16.99
N GLU A 488 -14.53 20.12 -17.75
CA GLU A 488 -15.65 20.82 -18.38
C GLU A 488 -16.55 21.51 -17.36
N GLY A 489 -16.95 20.77 -16.31
CA GLY A 489 -17.87 21.29 -15.27
C GLY A 489 -17.26 22.40 -14.44
N LEU A 490 -15.98 22.34 -14.12
CA LEU A 490 -15.26 23.34 -13.33
C LEU A 490 -14.69 24.48 -14.18
N GLY A 491 -14.57 24.30 -15.52
CA GLY A 491 -13.93 25.25 -16.42
C GLY A 491 -12.41 25.36 -16.21
N THR A 492 -11.80 24.43 -15.50
CA THR A 492 -10.35 24.42 -15.21
C THR A 492 -9.85 23.01 -14.90
N ASP A 493 -8.57 22.74 -15.18
CA ASP A 493 -7.86 21.52 -14.81
C ASP A 493 -7.00 21.66 -13.54
N LYS A 494 -7.04 22.82 -12.88
CA LYS A 494 -6.29 23.11 -11.63
C LYS A 494 -6.68 22.15 -10.50
N TRP A 495 -7.82 21.48 -10.57
CA TRP A 495 -8.26 20.47 -9.61
C TRP A 495 -7.29 19.28 -9.52
N LEU A 496 -6.46 19.03 -10.53
CA LEU A 496 -5.41 17.99 -10.48
C LEU A 496 -4.29 18.28 -9.47
N SER A 497 -4.14 19.52 -9.05
CA SER A 497 -3.18 19.98 -8.05
C SER A 497 -3.86 20.49 -6.77
N ASP A 498 -5.18 20.71 -6.81
CA ASP A 498 -5.99 21.14 -5.68
C ASP A 498 -7.37 20.47 -5.76
N LEU A 499 -7.48 19.27 -5.15
CA LEU A 499 -8.70 18.47 -5.20
C LEU A 499 -9.88 19.11 -4.48
N GLU A 500 -9.68 20.10 -3.61
CA GLU A 500 -10.79 20.82 -2.97
C GLU A 500 -11.64 21.58 -3.99
N LEU A 501 -11.10 21.91 -5.16
CA LEU A 501 -11.85 22.49 -6.27
C LEU A 501 -12.98 21.60 -6.78
N LEU A 502 -12.94 20.28 -6.53
CA LEU A 502 -14.02 19.34 -6.88
C LEU A 502 -15.36 19.74 -6.24
N LYS A 503 -15.34 20.47 -5.13
CA LYS A 503 -16.54 21.00 -4.48
C LYS A 503 -17.38 21.87 -5.42
N GLY A 504 -16.77 22.48 -6.43
CA GLY A 504 -17.47 23.21 -7.49
C GLY A 504 -18.43 22.36 -8.32
N LEU A 505 -18.39 21.04 -8.21
CA LEU A 505 -19.35 20.12 -8.87
C LEU A 505 -20.68 19.99 -8.11
N GLU A 506 -20.78 20.38 -6.83
CA GLU A 506 -22.02 20.26 -6.05
C GLU A 506 -23.25 20.87 -6.73
N PRO A 507 -23.20 22.11 -7.27
CA PRO A 507 -24.34 22.67 -7.97
C PRO A 507 -24.75 21.86 -9.20
N LEU A 508 -23.76 21.22 -9.88
CA LEU A 508 -23.99 20.42 -11.08
C LEU A 508 -24.68 19.07 -10.79
N ALA A 509 -24.64 18.60 -9.54
CA ALA A 509 -25.44 17.46 -9.11
C ALA A 509 -26.96 17.71 -9.24
N LYS A 510 -27.41 18.97 -9.30
CA LYS A 510 -28.81 19.35 -9.52
C LYS A 510 -29.16 19.54 -11.00
N ASP A 511 -28.18 19.52 -11.89
CA ASP A 511 -28.36 19.62 -13.32
C ASP A 511 -28.50 18.21 -13.93
N ASP A 512 -29.71 17.86 -14.34
CA ASP A 512 -30.02 16.55 -14.91
C ASP A 512 -29.17 16.22 -16.17
N GLU A 513 -28.80 17.23 -16.95
CA GLU A 513 -27.97 17.02 -18.16
C GLU A 513 -26.53 16.69 -17.78
N PHE A 514 -25.96 17.33 -16.77
CA PHE A 514 -24.64 16.97 -16.25
C PHE A 514 -24.67 15.58 -15.64
N VAL A 515 -25.68 15.24 -14.85
CA VAL A 515 -25.85 13.91 -14.23
C VAL A 515 -25.97 12.82 -15.29
N LYS A 516 -26.69 13.06 -16.40
CA LYS A 516 -26.76 12.11 -17.53
C LYS A 516 -25.40 11.94 -18.22
N LYS A 517 -24.61 13.01 -18.41
CA LYS A 517 -23.23 12.92 -18.92
C LYS A 517 -22.36 12.05 -17.99
N PHE A 518 -22.50 12.25 -16.69
CA PHE A 518 -21.78 11.47 -15.69
C PHE A 518 -22.17 9.98 -15.75
N ALA A 519 -23.45 9.67 -15.85
CA ALA A 519 -23.94 8.30 -16.04
C ALA A 519 -23.39 7.66 -17.31
N ALA A 520 -23.32 8.42 -18.42
CA ALA A 520 -22.72 7.94 -19.67
C ALA A 520 -21.22 7.63 -19.52
N VAL A 521 -20.48 8.44 -18.79
CA VAL A 521 -19.06 8.16 -18.45
C VAL A 521 -18.94 6.85 -17.68
N LYS A 522 -19.77 6.65 -16.64
CA LYS A 522 -19.78 5.41 -15.85
C LYS A 522 -20.08 4.19 -16.74
N GLN A 523 -21.09 4.27 -17.59
CA GLN A 523 -21.48 3.19 -18.50
C GLN A 523 -20.33 2.84 -19.47
N ALA A 524 -19.69 3.83 -20.08
CA ALA A 524 -18.54 3.60 -20.95
C ALA A 524 -17.36 2.94 -20.23
N ASN A 525 -17.10 3.32 -18.97
CA ASN A 525 -16.05 2.67 -18.15
C ASN A 525 -16.40 1.21 -17.82
N LYS A 526 -17.68 0.88 -17.62
CA LYS A 526 -18.14 -0.51 -17.42
C LYS A 526 -17.97 -1.34 -18.70
N GLU A 527 -18.25 -0.78 -19.85
CA GLU A 527 -18.02 -1.43 -21.15
C GLU A 527 -16.53 -1.69 -21.39
N ASP A 528 -15.65 -0.71 -21.10
CA ASP A 528 -14.19 -0.88 -21.19
C ASP A 528 -13.69 -1.97 -20.23
N PHE A 529 -14.22 -1.99 -18.99
CA PHE A 529 -13.83 -3.03 -18.03
C PHE A 529 -14.33 -4.42 -18.46
N THR A 530 -15.51 -4.51 -19.04
CA THR A 530 -16.05 -5.77 -19.60
C THR A 530 -15.14 -6.29 -20.72
N ALA A 531 -14.71 -5.42 -21.64
CA ALA A 531 -13.76 -5.78 -22.70
C ALA A 531 -12.40 -6.22 -22.10
N TYR A 532 -11.92 -5.53 -21.08
CA TYR A 532 -10.70 -5.88 -20.35
C TYR A 532 -10.83 -7.26 -19.66
N ALA A 533 -11.92 -7.52 -18.94
CA ALA A 533 -12.19 -8.80 -18.29
C ALA A 533 -12.22 -9.97 -19.28
N LYS A 534 -12.82 -9.75 -20.46
CA LYS A 534 -12.84 -10.74 -21.53
C LYS A 534 -11.45 -11.04 -22.08
N ARG A 535 -10.67 -9.99 -22.35
CA ARG A 535 -9.32 -10.13 -22.92
C ARG A 535 -8.32 -10.78 -21.94
N GLU A 536 -8.29 -10.31 -20.69
CA GLU A 536 -7.27 -10.73 -19.72
C GLU A 536 -7.64 -12.00 -18.96
N TYR A 537 -8.93 -12.23 -18.71
CA TYR A 537 -9.42 -13.32 -17.86
C TYR A 537 -10.33 -14.31 -18.60
N GLY A 538 -10.71 -14.02 -19.86
CA GLY A 538 -11.65 -14.86 -20.61
C GLY A 538 -13.08 -14.84 -20.05
N PHE A 539 -13.42 -13.85 -19.22
CA PHE A 539 -14.69 -13.78 -18.51
C PHE A 539 -15.65 -12.77 -19.15
N ASP A 540 -16.86 -13.20 -19.47
CA ASP A 540 -17.90 -12.34 -20.03
C ASP A 540 -18.70 -11.68 -18.89
N LEU A 541 -18.68 -10.34 -18.85
CA LEU A 541 -19.48 -9.53 -17.95
C LEU A 541 -20.61 -8.83 -18.71
N ASP A 542 -21.70 -8.51 -18.01
CA ASP A 542 -22.74 -7.63 -18.55
C ASP A 542 -22.58 -6.22 -17.94
N PRO A 543 -22.23 -5.19 -18.76
CA PRO A 543 -22.05 -3.84 -18.27
C PRO A 543 -23.33 -3.16 -17.78
N ASN A 544 -24.51 -3.78 -18.03
CA ASN A 544 -25.80 -3.25 -17.56
C ASN A 544 -26.17 -3.72 -16.13
N THR A 545 -25.40 -4.63 -15.54
CA THR A 545 -25.60 -5.06 -14.16
C THR A 545 -24.96 -4.06 -13.20
N MET A 546 -25.40 -3.99 -11.95
CA MET A 546 -24.71 -3.21 -10.92
C MET A 546 -23.35 -3.85 -10.59
N PHE A 547 -22.26 -3.12 -10.82
CA PHE A 547 -20.93 -3.58 -10.44
C PHE A 547 -20.66 -3.27 -8.96
N ASN A 548 -20.72 -4.32 -8.15
CA ASN A 548 -20.55 -4.27 -6.71
C ASN A 548 -19.21 -4.90 -6.32
N THR A 549 -18.27 -4.08 -5.89
CA THR A 549 -16.86 -4.41 -5.81
C THR A 549 -16.35 -4.45 -4.37
N MET A 550 -15.55 -5.47 -4.06
CA MET A 550 -14.78 -5.58 -2.83
C MET A 550 -13.34 -5.96 -3.16
N VAL A 551 -12.45 -4.98 -3.24
CA VAL A 551 -11.02 -5.17 -3.55
C VAL A 551 -10.17 -4.82 -2.34
N LYS A 552 -9.86 -5.84 -1.56
CA LYS A 552 -9.08 -5.71 -0.31
C LYS A 552 -8.23 -6.96 -0.12
N ARG A 553 -7.03 -6.80 0.50
CA ARG A 553 -6.28 -7.96 0.99
C ARG A 553 -7.22 -8.89 1.74
N LEU A 554 -7.14 -10.19 1.50
CA LEU A 554 -8.01 -11.13 2.19
C LEU A 554 -7.56 -11.29 3.64
N HIS A 555 -8.44 -10.89 4.54
CA HIS A 555 -8.27 -10.99 5.97
C HIS A 555 -9.63 -11.07 6.66
N GLU A 556 -9.74 -11.82 7.75
CA GLU A 556 -11.01 -12.02 8.44
C GLU A 556 -11.67 -10.74 8.92
N TYR A 557 -10.88 -9.75 9.43
CA TYR A 557 -11.44 -8.48 9.91
C TYR A 557 -12.08 -7.62 8.81
N LYS A 558 -11.66 -7.81 7.54
CA LYS A 558 -12.24 -7.13 6.37
C LYS A 558 -13.57 -7.73 5.94
N ARG A 559 -13.88 -8.90 6.45
CA ARG A 559 -15.16 -9.60 6.37
C ARG A 559 -15.63 -9.95 4.95
N GLN A 560 -14.71 -10.40 4.06
CA GLN A 560 -15.12 -11.02 2.80
C GLN A 560 -16.14 -12.14 3.02
N SER A 561 -16.05 -12.83 4.17
CA SER A 561 -17.03 -13.84 4.59
C SER A 561 -18.45 -13.29 4.73
N LEU A 562 -18.64 -12.06 5.24
CA LEU A 562 -19.95 -11.42 5.32
C LEU A 562 -20.57 -11.24 3.93
N LYS A 563 -19.78 -10.71 2.99
CA LYS A 563 -20.24 -10.49 1.62
C LYS A 563 -20.58 -11.81 0.90
N ILE A 564 -19.73 -12.84 1.02
CA ILE A 564 -19.99 -14.11 0.36
C ILE A 564 -21.20 -14.86 0.99
N LEU A 565 -21.37 -14.79 2.31
CA LEU A 565 -22.55 -15.38 2.97
C LEU A 565 -23.84 -14.67 2.54
N ALA A 566 -23.86 -13.35 2.42
CA ALA A 566 -25.03 -12.63 1.94
C ALA A 566 -25.34 -12.95 0.46
N LEU A 567 -24.33 -13.13 -0.37
CA LEU A 567 -24.49 -13.60 -1.75
C LEU A 567 -25.10 -15.01 -1.81
N ILE A 568 -24.57 -15.94 -1.00
CA ILE A 568 -25.10 -17.33 -0.92
C ILE A 568 -26.54 -17.31 -0.40
N ALA A 569 -26.87 -16.48 0.59
CA ALA A 569 -28.23 -16.34 1.10
C ALA A 569 -29.18 -15.86 -0.02
N LYS A 570 -28.78 -14.88 -0.83
CA LYS A 570 -29.57 -14.41 -1.97
C LYS A 570 -29.74 -15.51 -3.03
N TYR A 571 -28.69 -16.27 -3.29
CA TYR A 571 -28.77 -17.45 -4.15
C TYR A 571 -29.73 -18.50 -3.59
N ALA A 572 -29.68 -18.82 -2.30
CA ALA A 572 -30.57 -19.74 -1.63
C ALA A 572 -32.05 -19.27 -1.68
N ASP A 573 -32.30 -17.97 -1.58
CA ASP A 573 -33.62 -17.38 -1.74
C ASP A 573 -34.20 -17.63 -3.14
N ILE A 574 -33.40 -17.53 -4.17
CA ILE A 574 -33.79 -17.85 -5.55
C ILE A 574 -34.06 -19.37 -5.69
N LYS A 575 -33.15 -20.20 -5.23
CA LYS A 575 -33.24 -21.65 -5.35
C LYS A 575 -34.45 -22.24 -4.61
N SER A 576 -34.81 -21.65 -3.47
CA SER A 576 -36.00 -22.08 -2.71
C SER A 576 -37.34 -21.51 -3.24
N GLY A 577 -37.28 -20.61 -4.24
CA GLY A 577 -38.45 -19.88 -4.75
C GLY A 577 -39.01 -18.82 -3.80
N ARG A 578 -38.28 -18.48 -2.75
CA ARG A 578 -38.64 -17.38 -1.83
C ARG A 578 -38.62 -16.02 -2.54
N VAL A 579 -37.70 -15.85 -3.48
CA VAL A 579 -37.59 -14.68 -4.33
C VAL A 579 -37.56 -15.17 -5.78
N SER A 580 -38.38 -14.56 -6.65
CA SER A 580 -38.30 -14.81 -8.09
C SER A 580 -37.01 -14.20 -8.67
N ALA A 581 -36.29 -14.97 -9.48
CA ALA A 581 -35.13 -14.43 -10.19
C ALA A 581 -35.46 -13.18 -11.04
N ASP A 582 -36.66 -13.08 -11.57
CA ASP A 582 -37.10 -11.94 -12.38
C ASP A 582 -37.20 -10.64 -11.56
N ASP A 583 -37.44 -10.73 -10.24
CA ASP A 583 -37.53 -9.58 -9.32
C ASP A 583 -36.15 -9.14 -8.79
N VAL A 584 -35.10 -9.96 -8.98
CA VAL A 584 -33.74 -9.66 -8.54
C VAL A 584 -33.11 -8.61 -9.42
N LEU A 585 -32.51 -7.56 -8.81
CA LEU A 585 -31.70 -6.59 -9.52
C LEU A 585 -30.44 -7.28 -10.10
N PRO A 586 -30.20 -7.17 -11.43
CA PRO A 586 -28.98 -7.72 -12.02
C PRO A 586 -27.73 -7.12 -11.37
N ARG A 587 -26.87 -8.01 -10.85
CA ARG A 587 -25.67 -7.62 -10.10
C ARG A 587 -24.47 -8.49 -10.47
N THR A 588 -23.33 -7.84 -10.71
CA THR A 588 -22.02 -8.49 -10.80
C THR A 588 -21.24 -8.17 -9.53
N VAL A 589 -21.00 -9.21 -8.72
CA VAL A 589 -20.19 -9.12 -7.50
C VAL A 589 -18.73 -9.37 -7.88
N ILE A 590 -17.86 -8.39 -7.64
CA ILE A 590 -16.47 -8.44 -8.04
C ILE A 590 -15.61 -8.46 -6.78
N PHE A 591 -14.81 -9.52 -6.64
CA PHE A 591 -13.78 -9.63 -5.59
C PHE A 591 -12.41 -9.37 -6.19
N GLY A 592 -11.50 -8.82 -5.40
CA GLY A 592 -10.08 -8.73 -5.73
C GLY A 592 -9.27 -8.82 -4.45
N ALA A 593 -8.52 -9.90 -4.28
CA ALA A 593 -7.80 -10.14 -3.03
C ALA A 593 -6.62 -11.09 -3.23
N LYS A 594 -5.54 -10.83 -2.51
CA LYS A 594 -4.46 -11.79 -2.26
C LYS A 594 -4.44 -12.15 -0.79
N SER A 595 -4.17 -13.40 -0.47
CA SER A 595 -3.95 -13.88 0.89
C SER A 595 -2.47 -14.08 1.16
N ALA A 596 -2.02 -13.88 2.40
CA ALA A 596 -0.70 -14.33 2.81
C ALA A 596 -0.58 -15.86 2.59
N PRO A 597 0.58 -16.38 2.13
CA PRO A 597 0.73 -17.79 1.77
C PRO A 597 0.40 -18.77 2.90
N GLY A 598 0.75 -18.42 4.15
CA GLY A 598 0.50 -19.24 5.34
C GLY A 598 -0.90 -19.08 5.97
N TYR A 599 -1.74 -18.17 5.46
CA TYR A 599 -3.04 -17.85 6.08
C TYR A 599 -4.13 -18.82 5.60
N TYR A 600 -4.26 -19.93 6.30
CA TYR A 600 -5.11 -21.06 5.91
C TYR A 600 -6.59 -20.70 5.68
N LEU A 601 -7.26 -20.03 6.65
CA LEU A 601 -8.69 -19.67 6.53
C LEU A 601 -8.93 -18.66 5.43
N ALA A 602 -8.00 -17.72 5.23
CA ALA A 602 -8.08 -16.76 4.16
C ALA A 602 -7.97 -17.42 2.77
N LYS A 603 -7.06 -18.37 2.60
CA LYS A 603 -6.96 -19.16 1.35
C LYS A 603 -8.20 -20.02 1.10
N MET A 604 -8.79 -20.56 2.17
CA MET A 604 -10.05 -21.29 2.07
C MET A 604 -11.23 -20.39 1.67
N THR A 605 -11.26 -19.14 2.14
CA THR A 605 -12.26 -18.14 1.72
C THR A 605 -12.11 -17.82 0.24
N ILE A 606 -10.87 -17.67 -0.28
CA ILE A 606 -10.63 -17.50 -1.72
C ILE A 606 -11.20 -18.68 -2.51
N GLN A 607 -10.93 -19.91 -2.07
CA GLN A 607 -11.45 -21.12 -2.69
C GLN A 607 -12.97 -21.14 -2.68
N LEU A 608 -13.61 -20.76 -1.57
CA LEU A 608 -15.07 -20.68 -1.47
C LEU A 608 -15.63 -19.66 -2.48
N ILE A 609 -15.07 -18.45 -2.57
CA ILE A 609 -15.52 -17.42 -3.51
C ILE A 609 -15.47 -17.95 -4.95
N ASN A 610 -14.37 -18.58 -5.35
CA ASN A 610 -14.21 -19.15 -6.69
C ASN A 610 -15.21 -20.29 -6.96
N ASN A 611 -15.45 -21.14 -5.98
CA ASN A 611 -16.40 -22.23 -6.13
C ASN A 611 -17.86 -21.76 -6.10
N VAL A 612 -18.19 -20.72 -5.33
CA VAL A 612 -19.50 -20.06 -5.41
C VAL A 612 -19.69 -19.44 -6.80
N ALA A 613 -18.66 -18.75 -7.33
CA ALA A 613 -18.71 -18.22 -8.68
C ALA A 613 -19.00 -19.32 -9.71
N ARG A 614 -18.29 -20.44 -9.63
CA ARG A 614 -18.49 -21.59 -10.52
C ARG A 614 -19.92 -22.15 -10.47
N VAL A 615 -20.53 -22.21 -9.30
CA VAL A 615 -21.90 -22.72 -9.16
C VAL A 615 -22.93 -21.68 -9.59
N VAL A 616 -22.87 -20.47 -9.05
CA VAL A 616 -23.88 -19.42 -9.28
C VAL A 616 -23.92 -18.97 -10.74
N ASN A 617 -22.75 -18.75 -11.35
CA ASN A 617 -22.67 -18.26 -12.74
C ASN A 617 -23.20 -19.25 -13.78
N ASN A 618 -23.23 -20.55 -13.46
CA ASN A 618 -23.70 -21.59 -14.36
C ASN A 618 -25.11 -22.12 -14.02
N ASP A 619 -25.76 -21.57 -13.01
CA ASP A 619 -27.10 -22.02 -12.59
C ASP A 619 -28.19 -21.29 -13.44
N PRO A 620 -28.96 -22.03 -14.25
CA PRO A 620 -30.00 -21.43 -15.08
C PRO A 620 -31.16 -20.81 -14.27
N ASP A 621 -31.38 -21.24 -13.02
CA ASP A 621 -32.44 -20.69 -12.15
C ASP A 621 -32.15 -19.25 -11.76
N VAL A 622 -30.90 -18.85 -11.77
CA VAL A 622 -30.46 -17.48 -11.48
C VAL A 622 -30.75 -16.52 -12.63
N LYS A 623 -30.93 -17.04 -13.86
CA LYS A 623 -31.24 -16.27 -15.09
C LYS A 623 -30.26 -15.13 -15.38
N GLY A 624 -29.00 -15.30 -15.04
CA GLY A 624 -27.97 -14.26 -15.21
C GLY A 624 -28.14 -13.03 -14.32
N LYS A 625 -28.97 -13.10 -13.25
CA LYS A 625 -29.18 -11.96 -12.33
C LYS A 625 -28.07 -11.79 -11.29
N LEU A 626 -27.36 -12.86 -10.97
CA LEU A 626 -26.21 -12.84 -10.08
C LEU A 626 -25.00 -13.37 -10.82
N HIS A 627 -23.97 -12.56 -10.91
CA HIS A 627 -22.66 -12.97 -11.41
C HIS A 627 -21.62 -12.74 -10.32
N VAL A 628 -20.62 -13.63 -10.23
CA VAL A 628 -19.48 -13.49 -9.34
C VAL A 628 -18.23 -13.54 -10.19
N PHE A 629 -17.39 -12.52 -10.06
CA PHE A 629 -16.13 -12.44 -10.76
C PHE A 629 -14.99 -12.20 -9.76
N PHE A 630 -13.99 -13.06 -9.79
CA PHE A 630 -12.80 -12.94 -8.99
C PHE A 630 -11.57 -13.00 -9.90
N PRO A 631 -11.15 -11.85 -10.49
CA PRO A 631 -9.90 -11.79 -11.24
C PRO A 631 -8.73 -12.12 -10.33
N TRP A 632 -7.84 -13.00 -10.80
CA TRP A 632 -6.61 -13.29 -10.08
C TRP A 632 -5.63 -12.13 -10.19
N ASN A 633 -4.66 -12.09 -9.28
CA ASN A 633 -3.54 -11.17 -9.28
C ASN A 633 -3.93 -9.69 -9.23
N TYR A 634 -4.85 -9.32 -8.32
CA TYR A 634 -5.21 -7.91 -8.13
C TYR A 634 -3.95 -7.04 -7.91
N ASN A 635 -3.83 -5.99 -8.72
CA ASN A 635 -2.70 -5.06 -8.76
C ASN A 635 -3.18 -3.65 -9.18
N VAL A 636 -2.25 -2.68 -9.31
CA VAL A 636 -2.62 -1.29 -9.67
C VAL A 636 -3.20 -1.20 -11.07
N ARG A 637 -2.70 -1.98 -12.04
CA ARG A 637 -3.26 -2.03 -13.40
C ARG A 637 -4.74 -2.42 -13.37
N LEU A 638 -5.07 -3.53 -12.70
CA LEU A 638 -6.46 -3.96 -12.56
C LEU A 638 -7.31 -2.92 -11.83
N ALA A 639 -6.77 -2.32 -10.75
CA ALA A 639 -7.45 -1.26 -10.00
C ALA A 639 -7.82 -0.07 -10.90
N GLN A 640 -6.93 0.37 -11.78
CA GLN A 640 -7.17 1.49 -12.70
C GLN A 640 -8.29 1.22 -13.73
N HIS A 641 -8.56 -0.04 -14.04
CA HIS A 641 -9.69 -0.43 -14.92
C HIS A 641 -10.99 -0.64 -14.10
N LEU A 642 -10.89 -1.26 -12.94
CA LEU A 642 -12.04 -1.66 -12.14
C LEU A 642 -12.68 -0.48 -11.39
N ILE A 643 -11.88 0.38 -10.76
CA ILE A 643 -12.38 1.47 -9.92
C ILE A 643 -13.30 2.42 -10.71
N PRO A 644 -12.95 2.88 -11.93
CA PRO A 644 -13.85 3.70 -12.74
C PRO A 644 -15.18 3.03 -13.12
N ALA A 645 -15.18 1.70 -13.23
CA ALA A 645 -16.34 0.92 -13.63
C ALA A 645 -17.27 0.55 -12.47
N THR A 646 -16.85 0.71 -11.22
CA THR A 646 -17.61 0.30 -10.04
C THR A 646 -18.77 1.25 -9.75
N ASP A 647 -19.93 0.66 -9.45
CA ASP A 647 -21.13 1.39 -8.99
C ASP A 647 -21.19 1.45 -7.46
N LEU A 648 -20.91 0.33 -6.79
CA LEU A 648 -20.99 0.17 -5.34
C LEU A 648 -19.69 -0.41 -4.78
N ASP A 649 -19.08 0.31 -3.85
CA ASP A 649 -17.88 -0.10 -3.12
C ASP A 649 -18.21 -0.66 -1.74
N GLU A 650 -17.56 -1.76 -1.36
CA GLU A 650 -17.75 -2.47 -0.10
C GLU A 650 -16.62 -2.18 0.89
N GLN A 651 -16.94 -1.43 1.94
CA GLN A 651 -16.03 -1.06 3.01
C GLN A 651 -16.54 -1.57 4.37
N ILE A 652 -16.63 -2.88 4.47
CA ILE A 652 -17.40 -3.62 5.49
C ILE A 652 -16.56 -4.24 6.61
N SER A 653 -15.37 -3.74 6.87
CA SER A 653 -14.55 -4.16 8.00
C SER A 653 -15.30 -4.00 9.32
N GLN A 654 -15.01 -4.85 10.31
CA GLN A 654 -15.54 -4.64 11.65
C GLN A 654 -15.07 -3.29 12.18
N ALA A 655 -15.97 -2.51 12.80
CA ALA A 655 -15.64 -1.22 13.38
C ALA A 655 -14.45 -1.33 14.37
N GLY A 656 -13.51 -0.40 14.29
CA GLY A 656 -12.31 -0.37 15.10
C GLY A 656 -11.18 -1.32 14.64
N LYS A 657 -11.20 -1.80 13.40
CA LYS A 657 -10.19 -2.72 12.87
C LYS A 657 -9.44 -2.20 11.64
N GLU A 658 -10.10 -1.49 10.74
CA GLU A 658 -9.44 -0.83 9.61
C GLU A 658 -8.90 0.54 10.04
N ALA A 659 -7.59 0.74 9.98
CA ALA A 659 -6.98 2.00 10.41
C ALA A 659 -7.46 3.21 9.58
N SER A 660 -7.53 3.05 8.28
CA SER A 660 -8.02 4.09 7.36
C SER A 660 -8.76 3.46 6.16
N GLY A 661 -8.09 2.59 5.43
CA GLY A 661 -8.43 2.30 4.05
C GLY A 661 -7.94 3.44 3.13
N THR A 662 -7.76 3.12 1.87
CA THR A 662 -7.52 4.09 0.79
C THR A 662 -8.31 3.75 -0.47
N ASP A 663 -8.84 2.53 -0.55
CA ASP A 663 -9.70 2.13 -1.66
C ASP A 663 -11.02 2.88 -1.61
N ASN A 664 -11.60 3.05 -0.41
CA ASN A 664 -12.77 3.90 -0.17
C ASN A 664 -12.63 5.30 -0.79
N MET A 665 -11.46 5.93 -0.65
CA MET A 665 -11.16 7.25 -1.25
C MET A 665 -11.11 7.20 -2.78
N LYS A 666 -10.46 6.17 -3.34
CA LYS A 666 -10.36 5.98 -4.81
C LYS A 666 -11.73 5.76 -5.43
N PHE A 667 -12.58 4.94 -4.81
CA PHE A 667 -13.92 4.65 -5.28
C PHE A 667 -14.82 5.88 -5.19
N ALA A 668 -14.82 6.60 -4.08
CA ALA A 668 -15.59 7.83 -3.92
C ALA A 668 -15.18 8.91 -4.94
N LEU A 669 -13.88 9.11 -5.18
CA LEU A 669 -13.35 10.02 -6.20
C LEU A 669 -13.72 9.61 -7.64
N ASN A 670 -14.08 8.35 -7.88
CA ASN A 670 -14.53 7.84 -9.19
C ASN A 670 -16.06 7.65 -9.26
N GLY A 671 -16.79 8.16 -8.27
CA GLY A 671 -18.25 8.17 -8.26
C GLY A 671 -18.89 6.80 -8.00
N ALA A 672 -18.23 5.92 -7.27
CA ALA A 672 -18.90 4.78 -6.65
C ALA A 672 -19.56 5.23 -5.34
N LEU A 673 -20.76 4.73 -5.04
CA LEU A 673 -21.35 4.87 -3.71
C LEU A 673 -20.73 3.80 -2.79
N THR A 674 -20.64 4.13 -1.50
CA THR A 674 -20.03 3.23 -0.52
C THR A 674 -21.09 2.63 0.39
N VAL A 675 -21.03 1.30 0.59
CA VAL A 675 -21.65 0.63 1.72
C VAL A 675 -20.56 0.24 2.71
N GLY A 676 -20.71 0.66 3.96
CA GLY A 676 -19.66 0.47 4.94
C GLY A 676 -20.10 0.63 6.39
N THR A 677 -19.17 0.31 7.28
CA THR A 677 -19.26 0.51 8.72
C THR A 677 -18.62 1.84 9.13
N LEU A 678 -18.89 2.30 10.35
CA LEU A 678 -18.16 3.43 10.95
C LEU A 678 -16.77 3.00 11.41
N ASP A 679 -15.86 2.87 10.44
CA ASP A 679 -14.49 2.41 10.66
C ASP A 679 -13.51 3.17 9.76
N GLY A 680 -12.31 3.44 10.27
CA GLY A 680 -11.25 4.13 9.54
C GLY A 680 -11.73 5.43 8.89
N ALA A 681 -11.30 5.67 7.66
CA ALA A 681 -11.66 6.86 6.90
C ALA A 681 -13.13 6.87 6.40
N ASN A 682 -13.88 5.77 6.54
CA ASN A 682 -15.30 5.78 6.19
C ASN A 682 -16.09 6.84 6.99
N VAL A 683 -15.70 7.09 8.25
CA VAL A 683 -16.29 8.12 9.09
C VAL A 683 -16.16 9.49 8.43
N GLU A 684 -14.93 9.87 8.09
CA GLU A 684 -14.64 11.17 7.46
C GLU A 684 -15.24 11.26 6.04
N ILE A 685 -15.25 10.15 5.27
CA ILE A 685 -15.91 10.13 3.95
C ILE A 685 -17.40 10.42 4.10
N ARG A 686 -18.09 9.70 5.00
CA ARG A 686 -19.52 9.88 5.24
C ARG A 686 -19.87 11.29 5.69
N GLU A 687 -19.06 11.88 6.56
CA GLU A 687 -19.26 13.26 7.02
C GLU A 687 -19.15 14.27 5.88
N ARG A 688 -18.21 14.07 4.96
CA ARG A 688 -17.95 14.98 3.85
C ARG A 688 -18.92 14.83 2.69
N VAL A 689 -19.23 13.59 2.30
CA VAL A 689 -20.17 13.34 1.19
C VAL A 689 -21.63 13.54 1.59
N GLY A 690 -21.94 13.59 2.90
CA GLY A 690 -23.27 13.62 3.47
C GLY A 690 -23.79 12.22 3.80
N ALA A 691 -24.39 12.08 4.98
CA ALA A 691 -24.87 10.79 5.50
C ALA A 691 -25.85 10.08 4.54
N GLU A 692 -26.66 10.84 3.81
CA GLU A 692 -27.62 10.37 2.82
C GLU A 692 -27.00 9.83 1.53
N ASN A 693 -25.70 10.07 1.33
CA ASN A 693 -24.92 9.64 0.16
C ASN A 693 -23.98 8.46 0.48
N PHE A 694 -24.17 7.83 1.64
CA PHE A 694 -23.38 6.71 2.15
C PHE A 694 -24.32 5.68 2.79
N PHE A 695 -24.21 4.42 2.41
CA PHE A 695 -25.00 3.33 2.98
C PHE A 695 -24.33 2.79 4.25
N LEU A 696 -24.79 3.24 5.39
CA LEU A 696 -24.26 2.83 6.70
C LEU A 696 -24.96 1.58 7.21
N PHE A 697 -24.19 0.63 7.72
CA PHE A 697 -24.70 -0.54 8.46
C PHE A 697 -23.69 -0.98 9.54
N GLY A 698 -24.15 -1.90 10.39
CA GLY A 698 -23.33 -2.63 11.35
C GLY A 698 -23.10 -1.87 12.66
N MET A 699 -22.45 -2.57 13.58
CA MET A 699 -22.16 -2.09 14.93
C MET A 699 -21.05 -1.03 14.93
N THR A 700 -21.14 -0.10 15.87
CA THR A 700 -20.07 0.83 16.24
C THR A 700 -19.00 0.13 17.09
N VAL A 701 -17.87 0.80 17.34
CA VAL A 701 -16.80 0.29 18.21
C VAL A 701 -17.35 -0.06 19.60
N ASP A 702 -18.10 0.86 20.22
CA ASP A 702 -18.68 0.66 21.56
C ASP A 702 -19.65 -0.54 21.62
N GLU A 703 -20.46 -0.72 20.56
CA GLU A 703 -21.38 -1.86 20.46
C GLU A 703 -20.65 -3.18 20.29
N VAL A 704 -19.55 -3.19 19.54
CA VAL A 704 -18.66 -4.35 19.38
C VAL A 704 -18.05 -4.73 20.72
N ASP A 705 -17.44 -3.76 21.42
CA ASP A 705 -16.80 -4.00 22.72
C ASP A 705 -17.81 -4.50 23.75
N LYS A 706 -18.99 -3.89 23.82
CA LYS A 706 -20.07 -4.34 24.70
C LYS A 706 -20.53 -5.75 24.38
N LEU A 707 -20.67 -6.11 23.11
CA LEU A 707 -21.08 -7.44 22.71
C LEU A 707 -20.03 -8.51 23.09
N TYR A 708 -18.74 -8.17 23.04
CA TYR A 708 -17.69 -9.04 23.58
C TYR A 708 -17.81 -9.22 25.11
N GLU A 709 -18.01 -8.11 25.83
CA GLU A 709 -18.16 -8.13 27.30
C GLU A 709 -19.41 -8.96 27.73
N ASP A 710 -20.51 -8.84 26.99
CA ASP A 710 -21.75 -9.57 27.23
C ASP A 710 -21.67 -11.08 26.86
N GLY A 711 -20.56 -11.50 26.25
CA GLY A 711 -20.33 -12.89 25.86
C GLY A 711 -20.95 -13.25 24.49
N TYR A 712 -20.32 -12.74 23.43
CA TYR A 712 -20.71 -13.04 22.06
C TYR A 712 -20.81 -14.54 21.76
N SER A 713 -21.90 -14.97 21.11
CA SER A 713 -22.14 -16.36 20.70
C SER A 713 -22.62 -16.40 19.25
N PRO A 714 -21.72 -16.73 18.28
CA PRO A 714 -22.07 -16.77 16.86
C PRO A 714 -23.25 -17.70 16.53
N ALA A 715 -23.31 -18.85 17.20
CA ALA A 715 -24.36 -19.82 16.99
C ALA A 715 -25.79 -19.27 17.21
N LYS A 716 -25.95 -18.26 18.10
CA LYS A 716 -27.27 -17.64 18.31
C LYS A 716 -27.75 -16.90 17.05
N TYR A 717 -26.85 -16.24 16.34
CA TYR A 717 -27.17 -15.51 15.09
C TYR A 717 -27.47 -16.46 13.95
N TYR A 718 -26.72 -17.56 13.85
CA TYR A 718 -26.97 -18.64 12.90
C TYR A 718 -28.38 -19.24 13.09
N GLU A 719 -28.82 -19.51 14.32
CA GLU A 719 -30.15 -20.05 14.59
C GLU A 719 -31.28 -19.01 14.44
N ALA A 720 -30.98 -17.73 14.66
CA ALA A 720 -31.98 -16.66 14.64
C ALA A 720 -32.34 -16.17 13.22
N ASP A 721 -31.40 -16.18 12.27
CA ASP A 721 -31.67 -15.73 10.89
C ASP A 721 -31.72 -16.93 9.91
N PRO A 722 -32.91 -17.25 9.38
CA PRO A 722 -33.06 -18.39 8.45
C PRO A 722 -32.26 -18.25 7.14
N ARG A 723 -31.93 -17.01 6.70
CA ARG A 723 -31.16 -16.78 5.49
C ARG A 723 -29.67 -17.03 5.75
N LEU A 724 -29.17 -16.58 6.91
CA LEU A 724 -27.81 -16.88 7.34
C LEU A 724 -27.63 -18.39 7.52
N LYS A 725 -28.60 -19.03 8.17
CA LYS A 725 -28.62 -20.51 8.35
C LYS A 725 -28.56 -21.22 7.00
N ALA A 726 -29.43 -20.84 6.06
CA ALA A 726 -29.44 -21.45 4.73
C ALA A 726 -28.10 -21.26 3.99
N ALA A 727 -27.48 -20.10 4.12
CA ALA A 727 -26.16 -19.81 3.49
C ALA A 727 -25.04 -20.70 4.06
N ILE A 728 -24.96 -20.82 5.39
CA ILE A 728 -23.94 -21.64 6.06
C ILE A 728 -24.19 -23.14 5.80
N ASP A 729 -25.45 -23.56 5.82
CA ASP A 729 -25.83 -24.95 5.53
C ASP A 729 -25.42 -25.34 4.10
N MET A 730 -25.60 -24.47 3.09
CA MET A 730 -25.15 -24.71 1.72
C MET A 730 -23.61 -24.80 1.57
N VAL A 731 -22.87 -24.12 2.42
CA VAL A 731 -21.41 -24.28 2.47
C VAL A 731 -21.04 -25.62 3.07
N SER A 732 -21.82 -26.08 4.08
CA SER A 732 -21.54 -27.31 4.82
C SER A 732 -22.00 -28.58 4.09
N ASP A 733 -23.03 -28.49 3.25
CA ASP A 733 -23.66 -29.67 2.62
C ASP A 733 -22.92 -30.19 1.39
N GLY A 734 -21.92 -29.46 0.92
CA GLY A 734 -21.11 -29.82 -0.25
C GLY A 734 -21.54 -29.12 -1.55
N THR A 735 -22.52 -28.24 -1.54
CA THR A 735 -23.01 -27.51 -2.73
C THR A 735 -21.87 -26.83 -3.50
N PHE A 736 -20.93 -26.22 -2.79
CA PHE A 736 -19.79 -25.50 -3.39
C PHE A 736 -18.50 -26.31 -3.45
N SER A 737 -18.52 -27.60 -3.11
CA SER A 737 -17.34 -28.47 -3.05
C SER A 737 -17.55 -29.83 -3.75
N ASN A 738 -18.38 -29.86 -4.77
CA ASN A 738 -18.72 -31.08 -5.54
C ASN A 738 -19.20 -32.25 -4.66
N GLY A 739 -19.93 -31.93 -3.58
CA GLY A 739 -20.48 -32.90 -2.63
C GLY A 739 -19.56 -33.26 -1.47
N ASP A 740 -18.33 -32.75 -1.41
CA ASP A 740 -17.44 -33.00 -0.26
C ASP A 740 -17.76 -32.03 0.89
N ARG A 741 -18.36 -32.56 1.94
CA ARG A 741 -18.75 -31.82 3.14
C ARG A 741 -17.58 -31.42 4.05
N ASN A 742 -16.40 -31.97 3.81
CA ASN A 742 -15.24 -31.71 4.65
C ASN A 742 -14.41 -30.49 4.17
N THR A 743 -14.53 -30.11 2.90
CA THR A 743 -13.71 -29.05 2.28
C THR A 743 -13.76 -27.76 3.07
N TYR A 744 -14.94 -27.28 3.47
CA TYR A 744 -15.12 -26.03 4.19
C TYR A 744 -15.43 -26.20 5.68
N ALA A 745 -15.35 -27.44 6.22
CA ALA A 745 -15.65 -27.70 7.63
C ALA A 745 -14.82 -26.81 8.61
N PRO A 746 -13.51 -26.55 8.40
CA PRO A 746 -12.76 -25.65 9.27
C PRO A 746 -13.26 -24.20 9.24
N LEU A 747 -13.67 -23.70 8.08
CA LEU A 747 -14.20 -22.34 7.93
C LEU A 747 -15.56 -22.19 8.61
N VAL A 748 -16.45 -23.15 8.41
CA VAL A 748 -17.78 -23.20 9.06
C VAL A 748 -17.64 -23.34 10.58
N ALA A 749 -16.73 -24.19 11.04
CA ALA A 749 -16.46 -24.33 12.47
C ALA A 749 -15.98 -23.02 13.09
N ASP A 750 -15.12 -22.28 12.40
CA ASP A 750 -14.64 -20.98 12.86
C ASP A 750 -15.80 -19.97 12.94
N TRP A 751 -16.63 -19.86 11.93
CA TRP A 751 -17.82 -18.98 11.93
C TRP A 751 -18.80 -19.30 13.07
N LEU A 752 -19.04 -20.57 13.35
CA LEU A 752 -20.04 -20.98 14.36
C LEU A 752 -19.52 -20.96 15.79
N THR A 753 -18.19 -21.00 16.00
CA THR A 753 -17.61 -21.13 17.35
C THR A 753 -16.77 -19.93 17.79
N LYS A 754 -16.13 -19.24 16.85
CA LYS A 754 -15.21 -18.13 17.14
C LYS A 754 -15.74 -16.80 16.61
N ASP A 755 -15.87 -16.69 15.31
CA ASP A 755 -16.30 -15.48 14.59
C ASP A 755 -15.73 -14.19 15.21
N TRP A 756 -14.40 -14.14 15.34
CA TRP A 756 -13.66 -13.07 16.03
C TRP A 756 -14.03 -11.65 15.57
N PHE A 757 -14.59 -11.52 14.37
CA PHE A 757 -14.92 -10.23 13.79
C PHE A 757 -16.44 -10.03 13.61
N MET A 758 -17.25 -10.77 14.37
CA MET A 758 -18.71 -10.61 14.46
C MET A 758 -19.40 -10.54 13.10
N THR A 759 -18.92 -11.36 12.16
CA THR A 759 -19.48 -11.48 10.81
C THR A 759 -20.96 -11.87 10.86
N LEU A 760 -21.29 -12.84 11.72
CA LEU A 760 -22.67 -13.34 11.85
C LEU A 760 -23.59 -12.34 12.55
N ALA A 761 -23.07 -11.57 13.50
CA ALA A 761 -23.86 -10.56 14.22
C ALA A 761 -24.34 -9.42 13.29
N ASP A 762 -23.49 -8.99 12.36
CA ASP A 762 -23.80 -7.91 11.42
C ASP A 762 -24.54 -8.38 10.15
N PHE A 763 -24.73 -9.70 9.96
CA PHE A 763 -25.32 -10.26 8.74
C PHE A 763 -26.72 -9.70 8.43
N THR A 764 -27.59 -9.61 9.43
CA THR A 764 -28.97 -9.12 9.24
C THR A 764 -28.99 -7.66 8.86
N ALA A 765 -28.18 -6.82 9.51
CA ALA A 765 -28.04 -5.38 9.18
C ALA A 765 -27.46 -5.20 7.77
N TYR A 766 -26.43 -5.95 7.41
CA TYR A 766 -25.86 -5.93 6.06
C TYR A 766 -26.84 -6.39 4.98
N SER A 767 -27.62 -7.42 5.26
CA SER A 767 -28.65 -7.90 4.33
C SER A 767 -29.78 -6.90 4.15
N SER A 768 -30.13 -6.14 5.19
CA SER A 768 -31.19 -5.14 5.15
C SER A 768 -30.79 -3.93 4.32
N ILE A 769 -29.59 -3.40 4.49
CA ILE A 769 -29.10 -2.27 3.71
C ILE A 769 -28.99 -2.56 2.21
N GLN A 770 -28.78 -3.82 1.84
CA GLN A 770 -28.77 -4.24 0.43
C GLN A 770 -30.10 -3.97 -0.28
N SER A 771 -31.23 -4.04 0.43
CA SER A 771 -32.54 -3.72 -0.12
C SER A 771 -32.71 -2.24 -0.42
N GLU A 772 -32.16 -1.36 0.41
CA GLU A 772 -32.15 0.09 0.18
C GLU A 772 -31.29 0.45 -1.02
N ILE A 773 -30.10 -0.19 -1.12
CA ILE A 773 -29.17 -0.03 -2.26
C ILE A 773 -29.87 -0.42 -3.57
N GLU A 774 -30.56 -1.57 -3.60
CA GLU A 774 -31.26 -2.03 -4.79
C GLU A 774 -32.45 -1.12 -5.17
N ALA A 775 -33.15 -0.58 -4.19
CA ALA A 775 -34.23 0.37 -4.43
C ALA A 775 -33.72 1.65 -5.06
N LEU A 776 -32.61 2.22 -4.55
CA LEU A 776 -32.01 3.42 -5.10
C LEU A 776 -31.41 3.19 -6.49
N TYR A 777 -30.76 2.04 -6.72
CA TYR A 777 -30.15 1.76 -8.04
C TYR A 777 -31.18 1.64 -9.18
N ARG A 778 -32.45 1.36 -8.85
CA ARG A 778 -33.57 1.37 -9.83
C ARG A 778 -33.97 2.79 -10.28
N ASP A 779 -33.44 3.83 -9.61
CA ASP A 779 -33.52 5.23 -10.05
C ASP A 779 -32.13 5.71 -10.51
N PRO A 780 -31.80 5.54 -11.80
CA PRO A 780 -30.46 5.88 -12.31
C PRO A 780 -30.12 7.37 -12.19
N LEU A 781 -31.12 8.26 -12.20
CA LEU A 781 -30.87 9.68 -12.09
C LEU A 781 -30.45 10.03 -10.66
N GLU A 782 -31.18 9.56 -9.67
CA GLU A 782 -30.85 9.81 -8.26
C GLU A 782 -29.57 9.09 -7.83
N TRP A 783 -29.32 7.88 -8.30
CA TRP A 783 -28.04 7.16 -8.09
C TRP A 783 -26.85 7.99 -8.55
N ASN A 784 -26.88 8.47 -9.81
CA ASN A 784 -25.77 9.23 -10.37
C ASN A 784 -25.66 10.64 -9.78
N ARG A 785 -26.76 11.25 -9.32
CA ARG A 785 -26.74 12.50 -8.55
C ARG A 785 -25.91 12.35 -7.26
N LYS A 786 -26.15 11.29 -6.51
CA LYS A 786 -25.36 10.95 -5.31
C LYS A 786 -23.90 10.63 -5.66
N ALA A 787 -23.66 9.97 -6.79
CA ALA A 787 -22.31 9.69 -7.28
C ALA A 787 -21.54 10.98 -7.60
N VAL A 788 -22.15 11.97 -8.22
CA VAL A 788 -21.57 13.31 -8.45
C VAL A 788 -21.24 13.98 -7.11
N LEU A 789 -22.14 13.91 -6.12
CA LEU A 789 -21.90 14.47 -4.77
C LEU A 789 -20.74 13.76 -4.06
N ASN A 790 -20.57 12.46 -4.23
CA ASN A 790 -19.41 11.73 -3.72
C ASN A 790 -18.11 12.26 -4.31
N VAL A 791 -18.05 12.45 -5.64
CA VAL A 791 -16.86 13.04 -6.30
C VAL A 791 -16.60 14.46 -5.78
N ALA A 792 -17.65 15.31 -5.76
CA ALA A 792 -17.55 16.70 -5.37
C ALA A 792 -16.98 16.89 -3.95
N ASN A 793 -17.34 16.00 -3.03
CA ASN A 793 -17.00 16.12 -1.61
C ASN A 793 -15.84 15.21 -1.14
N SER A 794 -15.15 14.56 -2.08
CA SER A 794 -14.00 13.70 -1.76
C SER A 794 -12.64 14.37 -1.97
N GLY A 795 -12.59 15.67 -2.24
CA GLY A 795 -11.35 16.44 -2.49
C GLY A 795 -10.36 16.40 -1.33
N TYR A 796 -10.84 16.34 -0.10
CA TYR A 796 -10.03 16.18 1.11
C TYR A 796 -9.11 14.96 1.07
N PHE A 797 -9.51 13.88 0.41
CA PHE A 797 -8.74 12.63 0.37
C PHE A 797 -7.63 12.64 -0.69
N SER A 798 -7.04 13.80 -0.89
CA SER A 798 -5.82 14.01 -1.68
C SER A 798 -4.58 13.65 -0.90
N SER A 799 -3.65 12.90 -1.50
CA SER A 799 -2.32 12.69 -0.91
C SER A 799 -1.49 13.99 -0.86
N ASP A 800 -1.79 14.98 -1.71
CA ASP A 800 -1.14 16.30 -1.65
C ASP A 800 -1.53 17.01 -0.34
N ARG A 801 -2.82 16.98 0.05
CA ARG A 801 -3.27 17.48 1.35
C ARG A 801 -2.62 16.71 2.49
N SER A 802 -2.54 15.36 2.42
CA SER A 802 -1.87 14.57 3.47
C SER A 802 -0.41 14.97 3.64
N ILE A 803 0.32 15.17 2.54
CA ILE A 803 1.72 15.65 2.58
C ILE A 803 1.79 17.06 3.18
N GLN A 804 0.86 17.95 2.85
CA GLN A 804 0.82 19.29 3.45
C GLN A 804 0.63 19.20 4.98
N ASP A 805 -0.25 18.30 5.47
CA ASP A 805 -0.42 18.09 6.90
C ASP A 805 0.87 17.56 7.58
N TYR A 806 1.62 16.69 6.91
CA TYR A 806 2.95 16.26 7.39
C TYR A 806 3.95 17.42 7.43
N LEU A 807 3.95 18.29 6.41
CA LEU A 807 4.85 19.45 6.36
C LEU A 807 4.58 20.39 7.53
N ASP A 808 3.32 20.67 7.81
CA ASP A 808 2.88 21.65 8.80
C ASP A 808 3.01 21.10 10.24
N ASN A 809 2.63 19.85 10.46
CA ASN A 809 2.45 19.31 11.81
C ASN A 809 3.58 18.39 12.29
N ILE A 810 4.38 17.80 11.40
CA ILE A 810 5.37 16.77 11.77
C ILE A 810 6.77 17.13 11.29
N TRP A 811 6.95 17.37 9.99
CA TRP A 811 8.29 17.53 9.41
C TRP A 811 8.83 18.95 9.55
N HIS A 812 7.96 19.96 9.60
CA HIS A 812 8.31 21.38 9.67
C HIS A 812 9.35 21.73 8.60
N THR A 813 9.03 21.45 7.35
CA THR A 813 9.84 21.75 6.18
C THR A 813 8.98 22.35 5.07
N SER A 814 9.59 22.73 3.96
CA SER A 814 8.91 23.44 2.87
C SER A 814 9.40 22.94 1.51
N PRO A 815 8.64 23.18 0.43
CA PRO A 815 9.13 22.97 -0.92
C PRO A 815 10.45 23.69 -1.22
N LEU A 816 11.22 23.13 -2.15
CA LEU A 816 12.40 23.82 -2.71
C LEU A 816 11.96 25.08 -3.48
N ALA A 817 12.73 26.14 -3.34
CA ALA A 817 12.48 27.42 -4.00
C ALA A 817 12.59 27.32 -5.53
#